data_f0fcea86cb56741b454336ff265c07ce
#
_entry.id   f0fcea86cb56741b454336ff265c07ce
#
_cell.length_a   1.000
_cell.length_b   1.000
_cell.length_c   1.000
_cell.angle_alpha   90.00
_cell.angle_beta   90.00
_cell.angle_gamma   90.00
#
_symmetry.space_group_name_H-M   'P 1'
#
loop_
_entity.id
_entity.type
_entity.pdbx_description
1 polymer ?
#
loop_
_entity_poly.entity_id
_entity_poly.type
_entity_poly.pdbx_seq_one_letter_code
_entity_poly.pdbx_strand_id
1 'polypeptide(L)'
;MNFYKNVIEHKGKLLVRGVRDSKEFKERINFSPTLYSVSQHQEEFKSLQGHNLRPITFSSIDAARRFKRDVATKNAPVYGLDRFHYQYINEEYTKQVKWSKELIKIFTLDIECTCENGFPEVNTPVEELLCITVKNQSNKQIITWGVGEFKTLRTDVTYIKCTDERHLIMEFMKFWLKNYPDVITGWNTKFFDLPYLMNRIQLVAGAKVASRMSPWNLIHKEEIIIRGRPNTYYSLFGIAMLDYLDLYKWFIPVRQESYRLSFIGETELGETKVENPYPTFKDFYTKDFQKFVEYNIQDVEIVDGLEDKLGLIDLSLTFAYETKVNYNDIFSQVRVWDTLIANHLMTKKICVPPREDHVKDTKYEGAYVKEPRLGMQKWVVSFDINSLYPHIIVQYNISPEKILGVKPSGVSVNKMLSKKTPLDYLKTEGACITPNGAMFKRDSQGFLPEMIEKIYKDRVIYKKRELKAQKEYQKNPTNDLKKEIARCHNVQWARKIALNSCYGAIGNQYFRYYDIAQASAVTTAGQYIIRNIEQKVNEYLNQILQTHNEVDYVLASDTDSIYVSFDKLVEKTCKDKTDQQVCDFLAKVCDNKLEPFIAKQFEDIADYTNAFKNAMVMAREVIANKGIWVAKKRYMLNVLDEEDVRLSEPKLKIMGVEAIKSSTPQVCRGKIKEAIKIIMSKEQSDLHTFIAGFKKEFMSMSAEQISFPRSCNNMRKYASSKDVFIKGTPIHVKGSLIYNHQIKEFGLQNKYPYIQEGDKIKFIKLLQANPFKFDVISYITKLPKEFNLQEYIDYEVQFEKTFLDPMRFILNSIGWEHEKKASLEAFLG
;
A
#
# COMPACT_ATOMS: atom_id res chain seq x y z
N MET A 1 -3.07 -28.18 17.96
CA MET A 1 -2.68 -27.14 17.01
C MET A 1 -1.46 -26.44 17.61
N ASN A 2 -0.38 -26.27 16.82
CA ASN A 2 0.89 -25.74 17.31
C ASN A 2 1.33 -24.57 16.44
N PHE A 3 1.49 -23.38 17.02
CA PHE A 3 1.92 -22.18 16.32
C PHE A 3 2.52 -21.14 17.27
N TYR A 4 3.45 -20.33 16.77
CA TYR A 4 4.01 -19.20 17.51
C TYR A 4 3.12 -17.97 17.39
N LYS A 5 3.11 -17.13 18.44
CA LYS A 5 2.49 -15.80 18.44
C LYS A 5 3.54 -14.69 18.39
N ASN A 6 4.67 -14.91 19.05
CA ASN A 6 5.80 -13.99 19.06
C ASN A 6 7.08 -14.73 19.47
N VAL A 7 8.14 -14.51 18.73
CA VAL A 7 9.49 -15.03 19.02
C VAL A 7 10.46 -13.88 18.92
N ILE A 8 11.07 -13.51 20.05
CA ILE A 8 12.02 -12.40 20.10
C ILE A 8 13.28 -12.80 20.85
N GLU A 9 14.41 -12.30 20.40
CA GLU A 9 15.67 -12.51 21.07
C GLU A 9 15.96 -11.43 22.10
N HIS A 10 16.36 -11.81 23.31
CA HIS A 10 16.78 -10.89 24.35
C HIS A 10 17.88 -11.51 25.22
N LYS A 11 19.02 -10.82 25.36
CA LYS A 11 20.18 -11.24 26.19
C LYS A 11 20.55 -12.72 26.01
N GLY A 12 20.75 -13.12 24.76
CA GLY A 12 21.19 -14.48 24.40
C GLY A 12 20.16 -15.60 24.62
N LYS A 13 18.89 -15.26 24.86
CA LYS A 13 17.78 -16.21 24.98
C LYS A 13 16.64 -15.84 24.01
N LEU A 14 15.83 -16.81 23.66
CA LEU A 14 14.59 -16.57 22.94
C LEU A 14 13.42 -16.49 23.95
N LEU A 15 12.62 -15.46 23.80
CA LEU A 15 11.36 -15.26 24.49
C LEU A 15 10.24 -15.68 23.53
N VAL A 16 9.56 -16.77 23.82
CA VAL A 16 8.59 -17.39 22.93
C VAL A 16 7.19 -17.38 23.58
N ARG A 17 6.23 -16.85 22.85
CA ARG A 17 4.80 -17.03 23.13
C ARG A 17 4.17 -17.76 21.96
N GLY A 18 3.27 -18.69 22.26
CA GLY A 18 2.60 -19.46 21.21
C GLY A 18 1.49 -20.33 21.76
N VAL A 19 1.06 -21.26 20.93
CA VAL A 19 0.09 -22.30 21.25
C VAL A 19 0.73 -23.67 21.00
N ARG A 20 0.67 -24.55 21.98
CA ARG A 20 1.12 -25.95 21.91
C ARG A 20 -0.03 -26.84 22.40
N ASP A 21 -0.45 -27.79 21.56
CA ASP A 21 -1.58 -28.69 21.82
C ASP A 21 -2.87 -27.91 22.20
N SER A 22 -3.10 -26.82 21.46
CA SER A 22 -4.23 -25.90 21.65
C SER A 22 -4.23 -25.17 23.01
N LYS A 23 -3.12 -25.17 23.75
CA LYS A 23 -2.93 -24.40 24.98
C LYS A 23 -1.89 -23.31 24.80
N GLU A 24 -2.12 -22.14 25.35
CA GLU A 24 -1.17 -21.03 25.33
C GLU A 24 0.07 -21.39 26.18
N PHE A 25 1.25 -21.04 25.69
CA PHE A 25 2.50 -21.14 26.41
C PHE A 25 3.34 -19.85 26.31
N LYS A 26 4.21 -19.68 27.31
CA LYS A 26 5.16 -18.57 27.39
C LYS A 26 6.45 -19.11 28.01
N GLU A 27 7.53 -19.18 27.21
CA GLU A 27 8.77 -19.85 27.61
C GLU A 27 10.01 -19.00 27.26
N ARG A 28 11.03 -19.10 28.10
CA ARG A 28 12.37 -18.59 27.83
C ARG A 28 13.23 -19.76 27.39
N ILE A 29 13.66 -19.77 26.15
CA ILE A 29 14.36 -20.89 25.53
C ILE A 29 15.86 -20.54 25.42
N ASN A 30 16.73 -21.45 25.94
CA ASN A 30 18.13 -21.45 25.63
C ASN A 30 18.29 -22.14 24.26
N PHE A 31 18.40 -21.33 23.22
CA PHE A 31 18.51 -21.84 21.86
C PHE A 31 19.96 -22.12 21.51
N SER A 32 20.18 -23.25 20.86
CA SER A 32 21.48 -23.72 20.36
C SER A 32 21.56 -23.49 18.85
N PRO A 33 21.97 -22.29 18.39
CA PRO A 33 21.97 -21.99 16.97
C PRO A 33 23.04 -22.74 16.20
N THR A 34 22.75 -23.04 14.93
CA THR A 34 23.69 -23.62 13.98
C THR A 34 24.10 -22.59 12.93
N LEU A 35 25.40 -22.40 12.78
CA LEU A 35 26.02 -21.67 11.68
C LEU A 35 26.92 -22.63 10.88
N TYR A 36 27.36 -22.16 9.72
CA TYR A 36 28.11 -23.03 8.82
C TYR A 36 29.40 -22.35 8.36
N SER A 37 30.46 -23.12 8.28
CA SER A 37 31.76 -22.69 7.75
C SER A 37 32.17 -23.52 6.54
N VAL A 38 32.99 -22.98 5.65
CA VAL A 38 33.55 -23.72 4.51
C VAL A 38 34.38 -24.92 5.01
N SER A 39 34.16 -26.06 4.38
CA SER A 39 34.87 -27.33 4.65
C SER A 39 35.59 -27.81 3.39
N GLN A 40 36.77 -28.39 3.57
CA GLN A 40 37.49 -29.08 2.48
C GLN A 40 36.99 -30.51 2.29
N HIS A 41 36.24 -31.05 3.25
CA HIS A 41 35.65 -32.39 3.19
C HIS A 41 34.28 -32.36 2.53
N GLN A 42 33.81 -33.52 2.06
CA GLN A 42 32.45 -33.67 1.57
C GLN A 42 31.49 -33.55 2.75
N GLU A 43 30.54 -32.64 2.62
CA GLU A 43 29.53 -32.34 3.65
C GLU A 43 28.12 -32.40 3.04
N GLU A 44 27.11 -32.58 3.90
CA GLU A 44 25.71 -32.60 3.51
C GLU A 44 25.23 -31.22 3.04
N PHE A 45 25.73 -30.16 3.70
CA PHE A 45 25.32 -28.79 3.43
C PHE A 45 26.25 -28.11 2.42
N LYS A 46 25.67 -27.23 1.58
CA LYS A 46 26.44 -26.50 0.57
C LYS A 46 26.09 -25.02 0.57
N SER A 47 27.00 -24.19 0.07
CA SER A 47 26.73 -22.81 -0.29
C SER A 47 25.95 -22.73 -1.60
N LEU A 48 25.45 -21.55 -1.96
CA LEU A 48 24.84 -21.29 -3.29
C LEU A 48 25.82 -21.54 -4.45
N GLN A 49 27.13 -21.39 -4.21
CA GLN A 49 28.20 -21.65 -5.18
C GLN A 49 28.65 -23.11 -5.20
N GLY A 50 28.08 -23.99 -4.35
CA GLY A 50 28.37 -25.40 -4.28
C GLY A 50 29.52 -25.76 -3.34
N HIS A 51 30.13 -24.82 -2.59
CA HIS A 51 31.14 -25.13 -1.59
C HIS A 51 30.57 -26.00 -0.47
N ASN A 52 31.30 -26.99 -0.02
CA ASN A 52 30.92 -27.81 1.13
C ASN A 52 30.93 -26.97 2.41
N LEU A 53 29.89 -27.11 3.23
CA LEU A 53 29.71 -26.36 4.45
C LEU A 53 29.51 -27.31 5.64
N ARG A 54 30.39 -27.18 6.64
CA ARG A 54 30.30 -27.94 7.89
C ARG A 54 29.39 -27.21 8.88
N PRO A 55 28.36 -27.86 9.43
CA PRO A 55 27.52 -27.27 10.48
C PRO A 55 28.33 -27.17 11.80
N ILE A 56 28.14 -26.07 12.50
CA ILE A 56 28.68 -25.77 13.82
C ILE A 56 27.52 -25.34 14.71
N THR A 57 27.12 -26.24 15.60
CA THR A 57 26.07 -25.95 16.59
C THR A 57 26.71 -25.39 17.85
N PHE A 58 26.18 -24.27 18.31
CA PHE A 58 26.69 -23.55 19.48
C PHE A 58 25.82 -23.83 20.70
N SER A 59 26.44 -23.83 21.88
CA SER A 59 25.70 -24.01 23.14
C SER A 59 24.78 -22.84 23.50
N SER A 60 24.96 -21.68 22.86
CA SER A 60 24.14 -20.50 23.09
C SER A 60 24.24 -19.49 21.93
N ILE A 61 23.27 -18.59 21.85
CA ILE A 61 23.25 -17.45 20.92
C ILE A 61 24.51 -16.57 21.07
N ASP A 62 24.94 -16.33 22.31
CA ASP A 62 26.14 -15.50 22.57
C ASP A 62 27.41 -16.17 22.11
N ALA A 63 27.49 -17.48 22.18
CA ALA A 63 28.62 -18.25 21.65
C ALA A 63 28.68 -18.16 20.11
N ALA A 64 27.54 -18.30 19.43
CA ALA A 64 27.43 -18.12 17.98
C ALA A 64 27.82 -16.71 17.53
N ARG A 65 27.39 -15.68 18.27
CA ARG A 65 27.75 -14.28 17.99
C ARG A 65 29.24 -14.00 18.20
N ARG A 66 29.84 -14.54 19.25
CA ARG A 66 31.30 -14.45 19.43
C ARG A 66 32.04 -15.09 18.27
N PHE A 67 31.70 -16.31 17.93
CA PHE A 67 32.26 -17.00 16.77
C PHE A 67 32.16 -16.17 15.49
N LYS A 68 30.97 -15.63 15.20
CA LYS A 68 30.75 -14.80 14.00
C LYS A 68 31.70 -13.58 13.98
N ARG A 69 31.86 -12.90 15.12
CA ARG A 69 32.80 -11.77 15.23
C ARG A 69 34.26 -12.19 15.05
N ASP A 70 34.67 -13.28 15.68
CA ASP A 70 36.03 -13.76 15.62
C ASP A 70 36.42 -14.25 14.21
N VAL A 71 35.44 -14.82 13.48
CA VAL A 71 35.67 -15.26 12.09
C VAL A 71 35.66 -14.07 11.14
N ALA A 72 34.85 -13.06 11.40
CA ALA A 72 34.83 -11.83 10.60
C ALA A 72 36.18 -11.09 10.62
N THR A 73 36.94 -11.12 11.74
CA THR A 73 38.28 -10.56 11.82
C THR A 73 39.30 -11.29 10.91
N LYS A 74 38.97 -12.51 10.51
CA LYS A 74 39.80 -13.35 9.61
C LYS A 74 39.32 -13.33 8.16
N ASN A 75 38.36 -12.47 7.82
CA ASN A 75 37.71 -12.35 6.50
C ASN A 75 37.16 -13.68 5.96
N ALA A 76 36.77 -14.61 6.82
CA ALA A 76 36.18 -15.88 6.41
C ALA A 76 34.63 -15.76 6.45
N PRO A 77 33.92 -16.28 5.44
CA PRO A 77 32.47 -16.22 5.41
C PRO A 77 31.83 -17.20 6.40
N VAL A 78 30.80 -16.70 7.11
CA VAL A 78 29.95 -17.52 7.99
C VAL A 78 28.56 -17.59 7.40
N TYR A 79 28.12 -18.78 7.05
CA TYR A 79 26.81 -19.01 6.40
C TYR A 79 25.72 -19.33 7.44
N GLY A 80 24.47 -19.18 7.02
CA GLY A 80 23.29 -19.47 7.83
C GLY A 80 22.55 -18.21 8.30
N LEU A 81 21.38 -18.41 8.92
CA LEU A 81 20.58 -17.30 9.46
C LEU A 81 21.23 -16.76 10.74
N ASP A 82 21.53 -15.49 10.74
CA ASP A 82 22.11 -14.75 11.88
C ASP A 82 21.05 -14.05 12.75
N ARG A 83 19.79 -14.09 12.33
CA ARG A 83 18.63 -13.76 13.16
C ARG A 83 18.09 -15.05 13.77
N PHE A 84 18.58 -15.41 14.94
CA PHE A 84 18.37 -16.74 15.53
C PHE A 84 16.91 -17.03 15.91
N HIS A 85 16.07 -16.01 16.13
CA HIS A 85 14.64 -16.22 16.31
C HIS A 85 13.96 -16.77 15.05
N TYR A 86 14.41 -16.41 13.83
CA TYR A 86 13.91 -17.00 12.59
C TYR A 86 14.49 -18.40 12.35
N GLN A 87 15.74 -18.63 12.75
CA GLN A 87 16.27 -19.99 12.71
C GLN A 87 15.41 -20.92 13.59
N TYR A 88 15.11 -20.51 14.83
CA TYR A 88 14.21 -21.24 15.72
C TYR A 88 12.82 -21.48 15.11
N ILE A 89 12.17 -20.43 14.53
CA ILE A 89 10.88 -20.59 13.89
C ILE A 89 10.94 -21.60 12.75
N ASN A 90 12.01 -21.61 11.97
CA ASN A 90 12.17 -22.52 10.85
C ASN A 90 12.40 -23.98 11.29
N GLU A 91 13.16 -24.18 12.34
CA GLU A 91 13.46 -25.50 12.89
C GLU A 91 12.26 -26.11 13.63
N GLU A 92 11.55 -25.31 14.43
CA GLU A 92 10.38 -25.77 15.18
C GLU A 92 9.15 -25.97 14.27
N TYR A 93 8.94 -25.08 13.30
CA TYR A 93 7.77 -25.10 12.41
C TYR A 93 8.18 -25.44 10.97
N THR A 94 8.72 -26.63 10.73
CA THR A 94 9.23 -27.07 9.43
C THR A 94 8.18 -27.09 8.32
N LYS A 95 6.92 -27.47 8.66
CA LYS A 95 5.78 -27.52 7.75
C LYS A 95 5.05 -26.17 7.70
N GLN A 96 4.00 -26.09 6.87
CA GLN A 96 3.06 -24.96 6.89
C GLN A 96 2.44 -24.82 8.29
N VAL A 97 2.49 -23.63 8.85
CA VAL A 97 1.97 -23.35 10.19
C VAL A 97 0.44 -23.38 10.16
N LYS A 98 -0.16 -24.31 10.90
CA LYS A 98 -1.61 -24.36 11.09
C LYS A 98 -1.96 -23.54 12.33
N TRP A 99 -2.73 -22.48 12.16
CA TRP A 99 -3.12 -21.54 13.21
C TRP A 99 -4.62 -21.29 13.24
N SER A 100 -5.11 -20.67 14.30
CA SER A 100 -6.51 -20.26 14.46
C SER A 100 -6.59 -18.87 15.08
N LYS A 101 -7.40 -17.99 14.48
CA LYS A 101 -7.62 -16.60 14.94
C LYS A 101 -8.22 -16.59 16.35
N GLU A 102 -9.10 -17.54 16.67
CA GLU A 102 -9.77 -17.64 17.97
C GLU A 102 -8.80 -17.81 19.15
N LEU A 103 -7.58 -18.32 18.87
CA LEU A 103 -6.52 -18.49 19.87
C LEU A 103 -5.54 -17.30 19.93
N ILE A 104 -5.80 -16.25 19.16
CA ILE A 104 -4.99 -15.03 19.14
C ILE A 104 -5.81 -13.90 19.75
N LYS A 105 -5.34 -13.35 20.88
CA LYS A 105 -5.99 -12.21 21.55
C LYS A 105 -5.63 -10.90 20.89
N ILE A 106 -6.60 -10.25 20.27
CA ILE A 106 -6.41 -8.96 19.58
C ILE A 106 -7.23 -7.91 20.32
N PHE A 107 -6.55 -6.87 20.81
CA PHE A 107 -7.17 -5.74 21.50
C PHE A 107 -7.06 -4.47 20.66
N THR A 108 -8.21 -3.84 20.42
CA THR A 108 -8.28 -2.46 19.93
C THR A 108 -8.22 -1.54 21.12
N LEU A 109 -7.27 -0.61 21.14
CA LEU A 109 -7.00 0.31 22.25
C LEU A 109 -7.17 1.74 21.77
N ASP A 110 -7.87 2.55 22.55
CA ASP A 110 -7.98 4.00 22.40
C ASP A 110 -7.98 4.68 23.76
N ILE A 111 -7.45 5.91 23.84
CA ILE A 111 -7.37 6.72 25.07
C ILE A 111 -7.88 8.13 24.86
N GLU A 112 -8.41 8.73 25.92
CA GLU A 112 -8.77 10.13 25.95
C GLU A 112 -8.15 10.83 27.16
N CYS A 113 -7.65 12.06 26.94
CA CYS A 113 -6.93 12.86 27.92
C CYS A 113 -7.61 14.20 28.16
N THR A 114 -7.21 14.88 29.25
CA THR A 114 -7.52 16.32 29.42
C THR A 114 -6.88 17.15 28.29
N CYS A 115 -7.31 18.39 28.16
CA CYS A 115 -6.78 19.36 27.21
C CYS A 115 -6.71 20.73 27.89
N GLU A 116 -6.04 20.79 29.04
CA GLU A 116 -5.92 22.02 29.86
C GLU A 116 -4.86 22.95 29.30
N ASN A 117 -3.72 22.42 28.90
CA ASN A 117 -2.56 23.14 28.38
C ASN A 117 -2.42 23.05 26.85
N GLY A 118 -3.45 22.62 26.14
CA GLY A 118 -3.46 22.37 24.72
C GLY A 118 -3.58 20.88 24.39
N PHE A 119 -3.38 20.53 23.13
CA PHE A 119 -3.48 19.13 22.70
C PHE A 119 -2.37 18.27 23.33
N PRO A 120 -2.69 17.04 23.80
CA PRO A 120 -1.73 16.15 24.44
C PRO A 120 -0.52 15.86 23.55
N GLU A 121 0.69 16.00 24.11
CA GLU A 121 1.94 15.68 23.43
C GLU A 121 2.62 14.46 24.07
N VAL A 122 2.98 13.48 23.23
CA VAL A 122 3.55 12.20 23.70
C VAL A 122 4.81 12.39 24.55
N ASN A 123 5.72 13.30 24.14
CA ASN A 123 7.01 13.47 24.80
C ASN A 123 6.94 14.36 26.06
N THR A 124 5.89 15.16 26.19
CA THR A 124 5.60 15.99 27.35
C THR A 124 4.19 15.68 27.85
N PRO A 125 3.95 14.48 28.46
CA PRO A 125 2.62 13.98 28.77
C PRO A 125 2.07 14.65 30.07
N VAL A 126 1.74 15.93 29.98
CA VAL A 126 1.21 16.70 31.11
C VAL A 126 -0.27 16.51 31.35
N GLU A 127 -1.03 16.19 30.27
CA GLU A 127 -2.46 16.02 30.34
C GLU A 127 -2.84 14.66 30.95
N GLU A 128 -3.83 14.63 31.84
CA GLU A 128 -4.25 13.42 32.54
C GLU A 128 -5.14 12.53 31.67
N LEU A 129 -5.03 11.22 31.86
CA LEU A 129 -5.93 10.25 31.23
C LEU A 129 -7.33 10.34 31.85
N LEU A 130 -8.35 10.53 31.02
CA LEU A 130 -9.75 10.56 31.42
C LEU A 130 -10.46 9.24 31.12
N CYS A 131 -10.12 8.60 30.01
CA CYS A 131 -10.66 7.32 29.60
C CYS A 131 -9.59 6.44 28.98
N ILE A 132 -9.72 5.11 29.20
CA ILE A 132 -9.04 4.07 28.44
C ILE A 132 -10.12 3.09 27.98
N THR A 133 -10.23 2.82 26.68
CA THR A 133 -11.14 1.83 26.13
C THR A 133 -10.38 0.71 25.43
N VAL A 134 -10.75 -0.52 25.73
CA VAL A 134 -10.23 -1.74 25.09
C VAL A 134 -11.40 -2.56 24.56
N LYS A 135 -11.38 -2.87 23.27
CA LYS A 135 -12.29 -3.83 22.65
C LYS A 135 -11.54 -5.12 22.32
N ASN A 136 -12.04 -6.25 22.79
CA ASN A 136 -11.54 -7.56 22.41
C ASN A 136 -12.22 -8.01 21.11
N GLN A 137 -11.46 -8.15 20.03
CA GLN A 137 -12.01 -8.51 18.72
C GLN A 137 -12.61 -9.91 18.65
N SER A 138 -12.17 -10.86 19.51
CA SER A 138 -12.65 -12.25 19.47
C SER A 138 -14.07 -12.42 20.02
N ASN A 139 -14.38 -11.73 21.12
CA ASN A 139 -15.69 -11.81 21.78
C ASN A 139 -16.51 -10.52 21.69
N LYS A 140 -15.98 -9.51 21.00
CA LYS A 140 -16.58 -8.18 20.78
C LYS A 140 -16.88 -7.39 22.07
N GLN A 141 -16.43 -7.85 23.25
CA GLN A 141 -16.59 -7.14 24.51
C GLN A 141 -15.72 -5.89 24.59
N ILE A 142 -16.30 -4.82 25.09
CA ILE A 142 -15.67 -3.52 25.30
C ILE A 142 -15.55 -3.29 26.81
N ILE A 143 -14.39 -2.89 27.26
CA ILE A 143 -14.16 -2.44 28.64
C ILE A 143 -13.61 -1.03 28.59
N THR A 144 -14.27 -0.12 29.30
CA THR A 144 -13.84 1.28 29.42
C THR A 144 -13.62 1.63 30.89
N TRP A 145 -12.46 2.16 31.18
CA TRP A 145 -12.12 2.79 32.46
C TRP A 145 -12.25 4.30 32.32
N GLY A 146 -12.94 4.97 33.22
CA GLY A 146 -13.11 6.42 33.13
C GLY A 146 -13.24 7.10 34.50
N VAL A 147 -12.87 8.37 34.58
CA VAL A 147 -12.86 9.15 35.83
C VAL A 147 -14.20 9.84 36.14
N GLY A 148 -15.20 9.74 35.28
CA GLY A 148 -16.52 10.36 35.45
C GLY A 148 -17.65 9.37 35.52
N GLU A 149 -18.90 9.88 35.53
CA GLU A 149 -20.09 9.04 35.47
C GLU A 149 -20.43 8.66 34.04
N PHE A 150 -20.72 7.38 33.84
CA PHE A 150 -21.22 6.84 32.59
C PHE A 150 -22.23 5.74 32.85
N LYS A 151 -23.32 5.74 32.12
CA LYS A 151 -24.37 4.72 32.18
C LYS A 151 -24.64 4.14 30.81
N THR A 152 -24.78 2.84 30.72
CA THR A 152 -25.12 2.16 29.50
C THR A 152 -26.09 1.00 29.75
N LEU A 153 -26.95 0.75 28.78
CA LEU A 153 -27.79 -0.43 28.73
C LEU A 153 -27.21 -1.55 27.86
N ARG A 154 -26.05 -1.27 27.22
CA ARG A 154 -25.38 -2.23 26.37
C ARG A 154 -24.76 -3.35 27.18
N THR A 155 -25.03 -4.59 26.77
CA THR A 155 -24.51 -5.81 27.42
C THR A 155 -23.10 -6.18 27.00
N ASP A 156 -22.63 -5.60 25.89
CA ASP A 156 -21.28 -5.79 25.38
C ASP A 156 -20.28 -4.76 25.92
N VAL A 157 -20.73 -3.75 26.69
CA VAL A 157 -19.91 -2.71 27.28
C VAL A 157 -19.87 -2.84 28.80
N THR A 158 -18.67 -2.92 29.33
CA THR A 158 -18.41 -2.86 30.77
C THR A 158 -17.72 -1.56 31.12
N TYR A 159 -18.33 -0.70 31.93
CA TYR A 159 -17.73 0.52 32.40
C TYR A 159 -17.20 0.36 33.84
N ILE A 160 -15.96 0.79 34.08
CA ILE A 160 -15.29 0.78 35.39
C ILE A 160 -15.02 2.23 35.76
N LYS A 161 -15.85 2.74 36.69
CA LYS A 161 -15.66 4.08 37.23
C LYS A 161 -14.43 4.15 38.13
N CYS A 162 -13.59 5.12 37.89
CA CYS A 162 -12.37 5.42 38.66
C CYS A 162 -12.49 6.78 39.34
N THR A 163 -11.82 6.97 40.49
CA THR A 163 -11.83 8.22 41.27
C THR A 163 -10.92 9.30 40.69
N ASP A 164 -9.83 8.85 40.08
CA ASP A 164 -8.78 9.69 39.51
C ASP A 164 -7.93 8.91 38.50
N GLU A 165 -6.99 9.55 37.83
CA GLU A 165 -6.11 8.93 36.86
C GLU A 165 -5.29 7.77 37.42
N ARG A 166 -4.80 7.91 38.69
CA ARG A 166 -4.03 6.85 39.33
C ARG A 166 -4.87 5.57 39.50
N HIS A 167 -6.09 5.72 39.99
CA HIS A 167 -7.04 4.60 40.11
C HIS A 167 -7.35 4.01 38.75
N LEU A 168 -7.59 4.83 37.73
CA LEU A 168 -7.84 4.40 36.35
C LEU A 168 -6.68 3.53 35.82
N ILE A 169 -5.45 4.00 35.93
CA ILE A 169 -4.25 3.26 35.53
C ILE A 169 -4.14 1.95 36.31
N MET A 170 -4.39 1.93 37.60
CA MET A 170 -4.25 0.71 38.41
C MET A 170 -5.32 -0.34 38.08
N GLU A 171 -6.58 0.04 37.85
CA GLU A 171 -7.64 -0.86 37.45
C GLU A 171 -7.40 -1.40 36.01
N PHE A 172 -6.98 -0.53 35.08
CA PHE A 172 -6.55 -0.95 33.74
C PHE A 172 -5.39 -1.97 33.83
N MET A 173 -4.37 -1.70 34.65
CA MET A 173 -3.23 -2.61 34.82
C MET A 173 -3.63 -3.95 35.45
N LYS A 174 -4.60 -3.99 36.38
CA LYS A 174 -5.13 -5.26 36.92
C LYS A 174 -5.74 -6.13 35.82
N PHE A 175 -6.53 -5.54 34.94
CA PHE A 175 -7.09 -6.22 33.79
C PHE A 175 -6.00 -6.69 32.81
N TRP A 176 -5.08 -5.79 32.45
CA TRP A 176 -4.01 -6.05 31.49
C TRP A 176 -3.13 -7.22 31.89
N LEU A 177 -2.72 -7.28 33.17
CA LEU A 177 -1.88 -8.34 33.71
C LEU A 177 -2.52 -9.74 33.65
N LYS A 178 -3.83 -9.81 33.70
CA LYS A 178 -4.59 -11.07 33.58
C LYS A 178 -4.85 -11.46 32.14
N ASN A 179 -4.86 -10.50 31.22
CA ASN A 179 -5.39 -10.65 29.85
C ASN A 179 -4.42 -10.18 28.77
N TYR A 180 -3.12 -10.32 28.95
CA TYR A 180 -2.16 -9.87 27.93
C TYR A 180 -2.63 -10.19 26.51
N PRO A 181 -2.74 -9.19 25.60
CA PRO A 181 -3.02 -9.45 24.21
C PRO A 181 -1.80 -10.07 23.50
N ASP A 182 -2.05 -10.65 22.34
CA ASP A 182 -1.01 -11.06 21.40
C ASP A 182 -0.74 -9.94 20.38
N VAL A 183 -1.80 -9.19 20.06
CA VAL A 183 -1.79 -8.06 19.15
C VAL A 183 -2.53 -6.88 19.77
N ILE A 184 -1.92 -5.70 19.72
CA ILE A 184 -2.56 -4.41 19.93
C ILE A 184 -2.82 -3.78 18.57
N THR A 185 -4.01 -3.24 18.37
CA THR A 185 -4.39 -2.42 17.22
C THR A 185 -5.14 -1.18 17.67
N GLY A 186 -5.46 -0.31 16.75
CA GLY A 186 -6.21 0.93 16.92
C GLY A 186 -5.83 1.90 15.80
N TRP A 187 -6.20 3.16 15.92
CA TRP A 187 -5.97 4.14 14.86
C TRP A 187 -4.90 5.17 15.23
N ASN A 188 -3.70 5.04 14.71
CA ASN A 188 -2.49 5.78 15.11
C ASN A 188 -1.99 5.46 16.53
N THR A 189 -2.47 4.36 17.10
CA THR A 189 -2.16 3.89 18.45
C THR A 189 -0.66 3.67 18.66
N LYS A 190 0.05 3.32 17.61
CA LYS A 190 1.51 3.12 17.59
C LYS A 190 2.30 4.36 17.97
N PHE A 191 1.86 5.55 17.55
CA PHE A 191 2.59 6.80 17.73
C PHE A 191 1.90 7.79 18.69
N PHE A 192 0.66 7.50 19.11
CA PHE A 192 -0.04 8.35 20.07
C PHE A 192 -0.51 7.57 21.29
N ASP A 193 -1.55 6.73 21.20
CA ASP A 193 -2.20 6.13 22.37
C ASP A 193 -1.25 5.30 23.24
N LEU A 194 -0.55 4.33 22.62
CA LEU A 194 0.37 3.47 23.37
C LEU A 194 1.54 4.25 23.96
N PRO A 195 2.27 5.11 23.22
CA PRO A 195 3.35 5.91 23.81
C PRO A 195 2.87 6.87 24.88
N TYR A 196 1.72 7.52 24.70
CA TYR A 196 1.16 8.42 25.69
C TYR A 196 0.80 7.66 26.98
N LEU A 197 0.03 6.58 26.86
CA LEU A 197 -0.32 5.69 27.97
C LEU A 197 0.92 5.19 28.72
N MET A 198 1.95 4.74 27.99
CA MET A 198 3.21 4.27 28.59
C MET A 198 3.91 5.37 29.39
N ASN A 199 3.98 6.58 28.83
CA ASN A 199 4.60 7.72 29.50
C ASN A 199 3.78 8.16 30.72
N ARG A 200 2.43 8.15 30.67
CA ARG A 200 1.56 8.46 31.84
C ARG A 200 1.67 7.40 32.92
N ILE A 201 1.65 6.09 32.57
CA ILE A 201 1.87 5.02 33.56
C ILE A 201 3.23 5.18 34.24
N GLN A 202 4.27 5.52 33.46
CA GLN A 202 5.61 5.74 34.02
C GLN A 202 5.66 6.93 34.99
N LEU A 203 4.96 8.03 34.66
CA LEU A 203 4.90 9.25 35.47
C LEU A 203 4.09 9.02 36.76
N VAL A 204 2.92 8.43 36.68
CA VAL A 204 1.95 8.31 37.78
C VAL A 204 2.21 7.09 38.67
N ALA A 205 2.61 5.95 38.08
CA ALA A 205 2.76 4.69 38.80
C ALA A 205 4.20 4.14 38.80
N GLY A 206 5.11 4.78 38.06
CA GLY A 206 6.53 4.45 38.02
C GLY A 206 6.95 3.46 36.92
N ALA A 207 8.22 3.49 36.53
CA ALA A 207 8.79 2.69 35.44
C ALA A 207 8.63 1.19 35.62
N LYS A 208 8.64 0.68 36.87
CA LYS A 208 8.43 -0.75 37.17
C LYS A 208 7.01 -1.21 36.84
N VAL A 209 6.00 -0.36 37.01
CA VAL A 209 4.63 -0.64 36.62
C VAL A 209 4.51 -0.60 35.10
N ALA A 210 5.05 0.44 34.46
CA ALA A 210 5.05 0.57 33.00
C ALA A 210 5.71 -0.65 32.30
N SER A 211 6.82 -1.18 32.84
CA SER A 211 7.45 -2.39 32.25
C SER A 211 6.53 -3.61 32.22
N ARG A 212 5.57 -3.70 33.16
CA ARG A 212 4.60 -4.78 33.23
C ARG A 212 3.51 -4.73 32.15
N MET A 213 3.49 -3.69 31.31
CA MET A 213 2.71 -3.70 30.07
C MET A 213 3.16 -4.81 29.12
N SER A 214 4.42 -5.21 29.19
CA SER A 214 4.93 -6.40 28.48
C SER A 214 4.79 -7.66 29.34
N PRO A 215 4.35 -8.79 28.79
CA PRO A 215 4.30 -10.06 29.49
C PRO A 215 5.68 -10.54 29.97
N TRP A 216 6.75 -9.98 29.42
CA TRP A 216 8.13 -10.27 29.84
C TRP A 216 8.72 -9.25 30.82
N ASN A 217 7.96 -8.20 31.16
CA ASN A 217 8.44 -7.02 31.88
C ASN A 217 9.60 -6.30 31.14
N LEU A 218 9.61 -6.37 29.84
CA LEU A 218 10.62 -5.81 28.94
C LEU A 218 9.94 -4.88 27.94
N ILE A 219 10.38 -3.63 27.95
CA ILE A 219 9.93 -2.60 27.02
C ILE A 219 11.15 -1.96 26.38
N HIS A 220 11.03 -1.54 25.13
CA HIS A 220 12.04 -0.78 24.43
C HIS A 220 11.42 0.49 23.87
N LYS A 221 11.97 1.63 24.23
CA LYS A 221 11.56 2.96 23.73
C LYS A 221 12.52 3.38 22.63
N GLU A 222 11.99 3.75 21.47
CA GLU A 222 12.76 4.25 20.33
C GLU A 222 12.20 5.60 19.87
N GLU A 223 13.06 6.46 19.34
CA GLU A 223 12.67 7.62 18.57
C GLU A 223 12.91 7.35 17.08
N ILE A 224 11.85 7.44 16.28
CA ILE A 224 11.91 7.23 14.86
C ILE A 224 11.63 8.56 14.14
N ILE A 225 12.54 8.99 13.27
CA ILE A 225 12.32 10.19 12.48
C ILE A 225 11.49 9.86 11.23
N ILE A 226 10.25 10.35 11.21
CA ILE A 226 9.34 10.20 10.06
C ILE A 226 9.12 11.57 9.44
N ARG A 227 9.53 11.77 8.20
CA ARG A 227 9.42 13.05 7.47
C ARG A 227 10.01 14.25 8.23
N GLY A 228 11.15 14.03 8.91
CA GLY A 228 11.82 15.07 9.68
C GLY A 228 11.22 15.35 11.06
N ARG A 229 10.23 14.57 11.50
CA ARG A 229 9.60 14.67 12.82
C ARG A 229 9.99 13.47 13.68
N PRO A 230 10.49 13.67 14.91
CA PRO A 230 10.70 12.58 15.86
C PRO A 230 9.35 12.04 16.36
N ASN A 231 9.20 10.72 16.32
CA ASN A 231 8.05 10.03 16.87
C ASN A 231 8.53 9.00 17.88
N THR A 232 7.92 8.97 19.04
CA THR A 232 8.21 7.97 20.07
C THR A 232 7.44 6.69 19.76
N TYR A 233 8.14 5.58 19.84
CA TYR A 233 7.59 4.23 19.67
C TYR A 233 7.99 3.34 20.84
N TYR A 234 7.04 2.53 21.33
CA TYR A 234 7.30 1.52 22.37
C TYR A 234 7.10 0.10 21.80
N SER A 235 8.17 -0.71 21.87
CA SER A 235 8.08 -2.16 21.68
C SER A 235 7.78 -2.84 23.02
N LEU A 236 6.62 -3.49 23.12
CA LEU A 236 6.26 -4.35 24.25
C LEU A 236 6.68 -5.79 23.92
N PHE A 237 7.75 -6.29 24.52
CA PHE A 237 8.24 -7.65 24.19
C PHE A 237 7.15 -8.69 24.44
N GLY A 238 6.87 -9.50 23.42
CA GLY A 238 5.82 -10.52 23.45
C GLY A 238 4.45 -10.07 22.95
N ILE A 239 4.26 -8.81 22.61
CA ILE A 239 3.01 -8.27 22.04
C ILE A 239 3.35 -7.59 20.70
N ALA A 240 2.58 -7.90 19.67
CA ALA A 240 2.74 -7.24 18.39
C ALA A 240 1.88 -5.97 18.31
N MET A 241 2.42 -4.91 17.67
CA MET A 241 1.67 -3.71 17.32
C MET A 241 1.31 -3.76 15.84
N LEU A 242 0.03 -3.98 15.54
CA LEU A 242 -0.53 -3.91 14.20
C LEU A 242 -1.50 -2.72 14.12
N ASP A 243 -0.94 -1.52 14.05
CA ASP A 243 -1.72 -0.29 13.95
C ASP A 243 -2.59 -0.30 12.69
N TYR A 244 -3.89 -0.13 12.84
CA TYR A 244 -4.84 -0.26 11.73
C TYR A 244 -4.67 0.83 10.66
N LEU A 245 -4.21 2.02 11.04
CA LEU A 245 -3.83 3.08 10.10
C LEU A 245 -2.64 2.66 9.22
N ASP A 246 -1.63 1.99 9.82
CA ASP A 246 -0.48 1.47 9.06
C ASP A 246 -0.93 0.34 8.12
N LEU A 247 -1.78 -0.58 8.58
CA LEU A 247 -2.36 -1.65 7.76
C LEU A 247 -3.18 -1.08 6.60
N TYR A 248 -4.04 -0.10 6.87
CA TYR A 248 -4.85 0.55 5.85
C TYR A 248 -3.99 1.20 4.76
N LYS A 249 -2.96 1.95 5.14
CA LYS A 249 -2.02 2.57 4.19
C LYS A 249 -1.18 1.55 3.40
N TRP A 250 -0.90 0.39 3.99
CA TRP A 250 -0.07 -0.64 3.38
C TRP A 250 -0.83 -1.51 2.37
N PHE A 251 -2.05 -1.91 2.72
CA PHE A 251 -2.82 -2.84 1.93
C PHE A 251 -3.83 -2.19 0.98
N ILE A 252 -4.29 -0.96 1.27
CA ILE A 252 -5.23 -0.23 0.42
C ILE A 252 -4.46 0.72 -0.49
N PRO A 253 -4.39 0.45 -1.82
CA PRO A 253 -3.56 1.21 -2.73
C PRO A 253 -4.12 2.62 -3.03
N VAL A 254 -5.41 2.83 -2.82
CA VAL A 254 -6.09 4.11 -3.09
C VAL A 254 -5.74 5.11 -1.99
N ARG A 255 -5.07 6.20 -2.39
CA ARG A 255 -4.75 7.28 -1.45
C ARG A 255 -5.98 8.07 -1.08
N GLN A 256 -6.16 8.32 0.22
CA GLN A 256 -7.28 9.06 0.76
C GLN A 256 -6.97 10.57 0.90
N GLU A 257 -8.02 11.38 0.89
CA GLU A 257 -7.97 12.82 1.13
C GLU A 257 -7.53 13.13 2.56
N SER A 258 -8.05 12.35 3.52
CA SER A 258 -7.67 12.39 4.93
C SER A 258 -7.49 10.96 5.44
N TYR A 259 -6.60 10.79 6.42
CA TYR A 259 -6.42 9.53 7.14
C TYR A 259 -6.90 9.62 8.59
N ARG A 260 -7.82 10.54 8.88
CA ARG A 260 -8.50 10.59 10.18
C ARG A 260 -9.51 9.46 10.27
N LEU A 261 -9.67 8.91 11.47
CA LEU A 261 -10.58 7.80 11.70
C LEU A 261 -12.01 8.13 11.25
N SER A 262 -12.50 9.34 11.57
CA SER A 262 -13.82 9.80 11.14
C SER A 262 -14.00 9.79 9.62
N PHE A 263 -13.01 10.27 8.86
CA PHE A 263 -13.06 10.31 7.39
C PHE A 263 -13.02 8.90 6.79
N ILE A 264 -12.17 8.02 7.33
CA ILE A 264 -12.06 6.64 6.85
C ILE A 264 -13.30 5.83 7.23
N GLY A 265 -13.83 6.01 8.45
CA GLY A 265 -15.07 5.40 8.89
C GLY A 265 -16.25 5.78 7.97
N GLU A 266 -16.40 7.07 7.67
CA GLU A 266 -17.42 7.55 6.71
C GLU A 266 -17.21 6.97 5.30
N THR A 267 -15.95 6.99 4.81
CA THR A 267 -15.63 6.50 3.46
C THR A 267 -15.87 5.00 3.32
N GLU A 268 -15.46 4.21 4.31
CA GLU A 268 -15.51 2.74 4.23
C GLU A 268 -16.79 2.14 4.78
N LEU A 269 -17.32 2.67 5.89
CA LEU A 269 -18.46 2.09 6.58
C LEU A 269 -19.76 2.88 6.33
N GLY A 270 -19.66 4.14 5.89
CA GLY A 270 -20.79 5.07 5.87
C GLY A 270 -21.16 5.59 7.27
N GLU A 271 -20.33 5.32 8.27
CA GLU A 271 -20.56 5.73 9.66
C GLU A 271 -19.88 7.06 9.95
N THR A 272 -20.62 8.01 10.53
CA THR A 272 -20.08 9.28 11.01
C THR A 272 -19.70 9.16 12.49
N LYS A 273 -18.54 9.72 12.85
CA LYS A 273 -18.10 9.79 14.25
C LYS A 273 -19.06 10.69 15.06
N VAL A 274 -19.24 10.35 16.34
CA VAL A 274 -19.91 11.26 17.29
C VAL A 274 -19.17 12.60 17.26
N GLU A 275 -19.87 13.68 16.90
CA GLU A 275 -19.27 15.02 16.89
C GLU A 275 -19.22 15.61 18.30
N ASN A 276 -18.14 16.27 18.64
CA ASN A 276 -18.09 17.12 19.81
C ASN A 276 -19.05 18.31 19.62
N PRO A 277 -20.13 18.41 20.40
CA PRO A 277 -21.09 19.50 20.25
C PRO A 277 -20.64 20.81 20.90
N TYR A 278 -19.55 20.79 21.64
CA TYR A 278 -19.03 21.92 22.43
C TYR A 278 -17.92 22.67 21.71
N PRO A 279 -17.71 23.96 22.05
CA PRO A 279 -16.70 24.80 21.42
C PRO A 279 -15.26 24.28 21.64
N THR A 280 -14.98 23.71 22.83
CA THR A 280 -13.67 23.18 23.16
C THR A 280 -13.74 21.72 23.58
N PHE A 281 -12.63 21.00 23.50
CA PHE A 281 -12.55 19.63 23.98
C PHE A 281 -12.67 19.57 25.51
N LYS A 282 -12.17 20.61 26.21
CA LYS A 282 -12.36 20.79 27.65
C LYS A 282 -13.84 20.88 28.02
N ASP A 283 -14.61 21.71 27.33
CA ASP A 283 -16.07 21.78 27.55
C ASP A 283 -16.76 20.43 27.34
N PHE A 284 -16.29 19.61 26.41
CA PHE A 284 -16.86 18.32 26.10
C PHE A 284 -16.77 17.38 27.28
N TYR A 285 -15.56 17.11 27.80
CA TYR A 285 -15.43 16.18 28.92
C TYR A 285 -15.90 16.74 30.26
N THR A 286 -15.96 18.07 30.44
CA THR A 286 -16.44 18.67 31.71
C THR A 286 -17.95 18.80 31.76
N LYS A 287 -18.63 19.03 30.62
CA LYS A 287 -20.08 19.28 30.57
C LYS A 287 -20.90 18.03 30.20
N ASP A 288 -20.32 17.09 29.45
CA ASP A 288 -21.00 15.91 28.97
C ASP A 288 -20.07 14.68 28.91
N PHE A 289 -19.68 14.23 30.10
CA PHE A 289 -18.80 13.07 30.23
C PHE A 289 -19.45 11.77 29.70
N GLN A 290 -20.78 11.66 29.74
CA GLN A 290 -21.52 10.55 29.14
C GLN A 290 -21.19 10.41 27.65
N LYS A 291 -21.39 11.47 26.89
CA LYS A 291 -21.15 11.51 25.44
C LYS A 291 -19.65 11.43 25.12
N PHE A 292 -18.82 11.91 26.01
CA PHE A 292 -17.37 11.80 25.88
C PHE A 292 -16.87 10.36 25.95
N VAL A 293 -17.45 9.53 26.82
CA VAL A 293 -17.17 8.10 26.89
C VAL A 293 -17.74 7.37 25.65
N GLU A 294 -18.93 7.73 25.20
CA GLU A 294 -19.50 7.19 23.95
C GLU A 294 -18.61 7.47 22.73
N TYR A 295 -18.01 8.66 22.70
CA TYR A 295 -17.05 9.05 21.66
C TYR A 295 -15.83 8.13 21.66
N ASN A 296 -15.21 7.87 22.83
CA ASN A 296 -14.07 6.95 22.96
C ASN A 296 -14.43 5.48 22.61
N ILE A 297 -15.63 5.03 23.00
CA ILE A 297 -16.14 3.70 22.63
C ILE A 297 -16.34 3.59 21.12
N GLN A 298 -16.89 4.62 20.47
CA GLN A 298 -17.10 4.61 19.02
C GLN A 298 -15.79 4.53 18.24
N ASP A 299 -14.70 5.11 18.73
CA ASP A 299 -13.40 5.05 18.05
C ASP A 299 -12.89 3.60 17.94
N VAL A 300 -12.99 2.80 18.98
CA VAL A 300 -12.65 1.37 18.90
C VAL A 300 -13.64 0.57 18.05
N GLU A 301 -14.91 0.98 18.01
CA GLU A 301 -15.95 0.32 17.19
C GLU A 301 -15.74 0.57 15.69
N ILE A 302 -15.39 1.78 15.29
CA ILE A 302 -15.06 2.09 13.90
C ILE A 302 -13.88 1.23 13.44
N VAL A 303 -12.82 1.10 14.23
CA VAL A 303 -11.67 0.24 13.90
C VAL A 303 -12.09 -1.23 13.76
N ASP A 304 -12.94 -1.73 14.64
CA ASP A 304 -13.48 -3.09 14.58
C ASP A 304 -14.38 -3.29 13.35
N GLY A 305 -15.24 -2.33 13.01
CA GLY A 305 -16.06 -2.34 11.79
C GLY A 305 -15.21 -2.32 10.52
N LEU A 306 -14.10 -1.56 10.51
CA LEU A 306 -13.13 -1.59 9.42
C LEU A 306 -12.51 -2.98 9.27
N GLU A 307 -12.14 -3.65 10.38
CA GLU A 307 -11.61 -5.02 10.31
C GLU A 307 -12.68 -6.01 9.83
N ASP A 308 -13.92 -5.90 10.29
CA ASP A 308 -15.03 -6.77 9.85
C ASP A 308 -15.30 -6.63 8.33
N LYS A 309 -15.09 -5.43 7.76
CA LYS A 309 -15.23 -5.18 6.32
C LYS A 309 -14.00 -5.54 5.51
N LEU A 310 -12.80 -5.12 5.95
CA LEU A 310 -11.57 -5.15 5.16
C LEU A 310 -10.67 -6.35 5.49
N GLY A 311 -10.73 -6.91 6.71
CA GLY A 311 -9.97 -8.09 7.13
C GLY A 311 -8.45 -7.92 7.10
N LEU A 312 -7.94 -6.71 7.37
CA LEU A 312 -6.51 -6.42 7.21
C LEU A 312 -5.62 -7.07 8.28
N ILE A 313 -6.15 -7.29 9.49
CA ILE A 313 -5.44 -8.03 10.53
C ILE A 313 -5.39 -9.51 10.14
N ASP A 314 -6.51 -10.08 9.68
CA ASP A 314 -6.56 -11.47 9.22
C ASP A 314 -5.60 -11.73 8.07
N LEU A 315 -5.53 -10.78 7.11
CA LEU A 315 -4.55 -10.81 6.02
C LEU A 315 -3.11 -10.76 6.55
N SER A 316 -2.85 -9.89 7.53
CA SER A 316 -1.53 -9.73 8.16
C SER A 316 -1.06 -11.01 8.87
N LEU A 317 -1.93 -11.62 9.66
CA LEU A 317 -1.65 -12.89 10.34
C LEU A 317 -1.41 -14.02 9.33
N THR A 318 -2.27 -14.12 8.30
CA THR A 318 -2.08 -15.08 7.21
C THR A 318 -0.73 -14.89 6.54
N PHE A 319 -0.38 -13.64 6.20
CA PHE A 319 0.90 -13.34 5.56
C PHE A 319 2.10 -13.67 6.45
N ALA A 320 2.03 -13.35 7.74
CA ALA A 320 3.09 -13.67 8.69
C ALA A 320 3.35 -15.18 8.80
N TYR A 321 2.30 -16.01 8.86
CA TYR A 321 2.45 -17.48 8.92
C TYR A 321 2.86 -18.12 7.60
N GLU A 322 2.37 -17.61 6.47
CA GLU A 322 2.81 -18.07 5.14
C GLU A 322 4.30 -17.80 4.91
N THR A 323 4.83 -16.74 5.49
CA THR A 323 6.22 -16.32 5.33
C THR A 323 7.11 -16.65 6.53
N LYS A 324 6.53 -17.19 7.61
CA LYS A 324 7.19 -17.57 8.87
C LYS A 324 7.96 -16.42 9.53
N VAL A 325 7.33 -15.23 9.58
CA VAL A 325 7.86 -14.05 10.27
C VAL A 325 6.97 -13.67 11.46
N ASN A 326 7.47 -12.84 12.38
CA ASN A 326 6.64 -12.22 13.40
C ASN A 326 5.63 -11.25 12.77
N TYR A 327 4.50 -11.01 13.43
CA TYR A 327 3.43 -10.16 12.90
C TYR A 327 3.89 -8.74 12.53
N ASN A 328 4.79 -8.13 13.31
CA ASN A 328 5.35 -6.80 13.03
C ASN A 328 6.26 -6.78 11.79
N ASP A 329 6.79 -7.92 11.36
CA ASP A 329 7.81 -8.00 10.32
C ASP A 329 7.23 -8.04 8.90
N ILE A 330 5.91 -8.14 8.77
CA ILE A 330 5.20 -8.15 7.47
C ILE A 330 5.42 -6.88 6.66
N PHE A 331 5.67 -5.76 7.31
CA PHE A 331 5.96 -4.47 6.66
C PHE A 331 7.36 -4.40 6.03
N SER A 332 8.23 -5.39 6.29
CA SER A 332 9.59 -5.44 5.75
C SER A 332 9.73 -6.48 4.63
N GLN A 333 9.59 -6.04 3.38
CA GLN A 333 9.78 -6.90 2.19
C GLN A 333 11.11 -7.67 2.21
N VAL A 334 12.20 -6.99 2.60
CA VAL A 334 13.52 -7.60 2.72
C VAL A 334 13.52 -8.75 3.72
N ARG A 335 12.89 -8.56 4.88
CA ARG A 335 12.84 -9.56 5.95
C ARG A 335 12.00 -10.76 5.55
N VAL A 336 10.85 -10.51 4.95
CA VAL A 336 9.94 -11.53 4.41
C VAL A 336 10.68 -12.41 3.39
N TRP A 337 11.32 -11.81 2.40
CA TRP A 337 12.04 -12.58 1.37
C TRP A 337 13.30 -13.28 1.90
N ASP A 338 14.07 -12.66 2.82
CA ASP A 338 15.22 -13.31 3.46
C ASP A 338 14.80 -14.61 4.19
N THR A 339 13.65 -14.57 4.88
CA THR A 339 13.13 -15.73 5.60
C THR A 339 12.54 -16.78 4.65
N LEU A 340 11.78 -16.38 3.64
CA LEU A 340 11.24 -17.29 2.63
C LEU A 340 12.36 -18.05 1.90
N ILE A 341 13.39 -17.34 1.47
CA ILE A 341 14.56 -17.93 0.77
C ILE A 341 15.30 -18.88 1.71
N ALA A 342 15.55 -18.46 2.95
CA ALA A 342 16.23 -19.30 3.92
C ALA A 342 15.50 -20.63 4.17
N ASN A 343 14.17 -20.57 4.31
CA ASN A 343 13.32 -21.75 4.46
C ASN A 343 13.40 -22.67 3.23
N HIS A 344 13.32 -22.09 2.03
CA HIS A 344 13.37 -22.86 0.78
C HIS A 344 14.73 -23.52 0.59
N LEU A 345 15.82 -22.77 0.73
CA LEU A 345 17.17 -23.28 0.55
C LEU A 345 17.52 -24.38 1.58
N MET A 346 17.08 -24.23 2.83
CA MET A 346 17.33 -25.23 3.87
C MET A 346 16.67 -26.58 3.55
N THR A 347 15.51 -26.59 2.85
CA THR A 347 14.92 -27.87 2.39
C THR A 347 15.82 -28.62 1.40
N LYS A 348 16.73 -27.90 0.74
CA LYS A 348 17.72 -28.43 -0.23
C LYS A 348 19.11 -28.58 0.37
N LYS A 349 19.26 -28.39 1.68
CA LYS A 349 20.55 -28.40 2.39
C LYS A 349 21.52 -27.31 1.85
N ILE A 350 20.99 -26.20 1.39
CA ILE A 350 21.75 -25.04 0.95
C ILE A 350 21.65 -23.96 2.02
N CYS A 351 22.78 -23.46 2.48
CA CYS A 351 22.84 -22.42 3.50
C CYS A 351 22.87 -21.03 2.88
N VAL A 352 22.13 -20.10 3.48
CA VAL A 352 22.13 -18.69 3.04
C VAL A 352 23.51 -18.06 3.24
N PRO A 353 23.98 -17.20 2.31
CA PRO A 353 25.26 -16.52 2.43
C PRO A 353 25.29 -15.52 3.59
N PRO A 354 26.45 -15.06 4.04
CA PRO A 354 26.54 -13.94 4.97
C PRO A 354 25.85 -12.69 4.41
N ARG A 355 25.44 -11.77 5.30
CA ARG A 355 25.01 -10.44 4.87
C ARG A 355 26.20 -9.57 4.60
N GLU A 356 26.12 -8.83 3.54
CA GLU A 356 27.07 -7.79 3.16
C GLU A 356 26.40 -6.42 3.24
N ASP A 357 27.17 -5.40 3.58
CA ASP A 357 26.70 -4.02 3.54
C ASP A 357 26.89 -3.46 2.12
N HIS A 358 25.80 -3.10 1.49
CA HIS A 358 25.81 -2.54 0.16
C HIS A 358 25.45 -1.04 0.20
N VAL A 359 26.10 -0.26 -0.66
CA VAL A 359 25.77 1.15 -0.88
C VAL A 359 25.05 1.27 -2.22
N LYS A 360 23.88 1.89 -2.23
CA LYS A 360 23.14 2.19 -3.45
C LYS A 360 23.65 3.52 -4.05
N ASP A 361 24.67 3.45 -4.87
CA ASP A 361 25.32 4.59 -5.53
C ASP A 361 24.80 4.87 -6.94
N THR A 362 24.12 3.91 -7.57
CA THR A 362 23.62 4.00 -8.94
C THR A 362 22.10 3.88 -9.03
N LYS A 363 21.55 4.57 -10.03
CA LYS A 363 20.13 4.46 -10.42
C LYS A 363 20.06 3.65 -11.72
N TYR A 364 19.06 2.82 -11.85
CA TYR A 364 18.75 2.09 -13.08
C TYR A 364 17.37 2.50 -13.62
N GLU A 365 17.15 2.24 -14.90
CA GLU A 365 15.91 2.60 -15.57
C GLU A 365 14.73 1.78 -15.04
N GLY A 366 13.59 2.45 -14.92
CA GLY A 366 12.32 1.84 -14.53
C GLY A 366 11.55 1.26 -15.72
N ALA A 367 10.22 1.17 -15.60
CA ALA A 367 9.33 0.66 -16.62
C ALA A 367 9.19 1.65 -17.81
N TYR A 368 8.83 1.09 -18.97
CA TYR A 368 8.49 1.88 -20.16
C TYR A 368 7.03 2.32 -20.12
N VAL A 369 6.77 3.56 -20.56
CA VAL A 369 5.44 4.10 -20.79
C VAL A 369 5.43 4.85 -22.13
N LYS A 370 4.59 4.41 -23.06
CA LYS A 370 4.41 5.06 -24.36
C LYS A 370 3.74 6.43 -24.22
N GLU A 371 4.12 7.41 -25.08
CA GLU A 371 3.31 8.61 -25.28
C GLU A 371 1.96 8.20 -25.88
N PRO A 372 0.82 8.51 -25.23
CA PRO A 372 -0.47 8.09 -25.72
C PRO A 372 -0.93 8.94 -26.90
N ARG A 373 -1.75 8.36 -27.76
CA ARG A 373 -2.53 9.13 -28.73
C ARG A 373 -3.64 9.88 -27.97
N LEU A 374 -3.50 11.20 -27.90
CA LEU A 374 -4.42 12.04 -27.15
C LEU A 374 -5.81 12.12 -27.79
N GLY A 375 -6.82 12.46 -26.98
CA GLY A 375 -8.19 12.68 -27.44
C GLY A 375 -9.11 11.48 -27.31
N MET A 376 -10.28 11.59 -27.92
CA MET A 376 -11.31 10.56 -27.96
C MET A 376 -10.91 9.44 -28.90
N GLN A 377 -10.99 8.22 -28.39
CA GLN A 377 -10.76 6.98 -29.13
C GLN A 377 -11.99 6.08 -29.03
N LYS A 378 -12.31 5.36 -30.08
CA LYS A 378 -13.42 4.41 -30.09
C LYS A 378 -12.89 2.97 -30.08
N TRP A 379 -13.71 2.07 -29.57
CA TRP A 379 -13.48 0.63 -29.57
C TRP A 379 -12.07 0.24 -29.11
N VAL A 380 -11.78 0.55 -27.87
CA VAL A 380 -10.48 0.28 -27.25
C VAL A 380 -10.52 -1.04 -26.50
N VAL A 381 -9.54 -1.89 -26.75
CA VAL A 381 -9.31 -3.13 -26.00
C VAL A 381 -7.97 -3.04 -25.28
N SER A 382 -7.93 -3.33 -23.99
CA SER A 382 -6.66 -3.46 -23.26
C SER A 382 -6.27 -4.92 -23.08
N PHE A 383 -4.96 -5.14 -23.13
CA PHE A 383 -4.31 -6.42 -22.83
C PHE A 383 -3.28 -6.20 -21.75
N ASP A 384 -3.18 -7.12 -20.80
CA ASP A 384 -2.27 -7.05 -19.66
C ASP A 384 -1.42 -8.32 -19.53
N ILE A 385 -0.12 -8.16 -19.21
CA ILE A 385 0.77 -9.29 -18.96
C ILE A 385 0.63 -9.74 -17.51
N ASN A 386 0.18 -10.95 -17.33
CA ASN A 386 -0.01 -11.55 -16.02
C ASN A 386 1.28 -11.53 -15.18
N SER A 387 1.32 -10.71 -14.10
CA SER A 387 2.46 -10.66 -13.16
C SER A 387 3.82 -10.51 -13.87
N LEU A 388 3.99 -9.48 -14.70
CA LEU A 388 5.16 -9.30 -15.60
C LEU A 388 6.51 -9.54 -14.89
N TYR A 389 6.84 -8.82 -13.82
CA TYR A 389 8.16 -8.92 -13.18
C TYR A 389 8.45 -10.30 -12.57
N PRO A 390 7.53 -10.94 -11.84
CA PRO A 390 7.68 -12.33 -11.44
C PRO A 390 7.96 -13.29 -12.61
N HIS A 391 7.22 -13.16 -13.71
CA HIS A 391 7.43 -14.04 -14.87
C HIS A 391 8.71 -13.73 -15.65
N ILE A 392 9.20 -12.49 -15.66
CA ILE A 392 10.54 -12.16 -16.17
C ILE A 392 11.63 -12.90 -15.39
N ILE A 393 11.53 -12.90 -14.06
CA ILE A 393 12.49 -13.62 -13.21
C ILE A 393 12.50 -15.11 -13.59
N VAL A 394 11.32 -15.69 -13.83
CA VAL A 394 11.19 -17.09 -14.27
C VAL A 394 11.73 -17.30 -15.69
N GLN A 395 11.37 -16.43 -16.63
CA GLN A 395 11.71 -16.56 -18.05
C GLN A 395 13.22 -16.52 -18.28
N TYR A 396 13.92 -15.60 -17.61
CA TYR A 396 15.37 -15.41 -17.78
C TYR A 396 16.20 -16.12 -16.70
N ASN A 397 15.59 -16.93 -15.85
CA ASN A 397 16.26 -17.63 -14.77
C ASN A 397 17.06 -16.70 -13.83
N ILE A 398 16.48 -15.51 -13.54
CA ILE A 398 17.14 -14.47 -12.73
C ILE A 398 17.24 -14.96 -11.28
N SER A 399 18.45 -15.28 -10.86
CA SER A 399 18.74 -15.79 -9.52
C SER A 399 20.21 -15.53 -9.17
N PRO A 400 20.53 -15.23 -7.91
CA PRO A 400 21.90 -14.88 -7.51
C PRO A 400 22.96 -15.92 -7.87
N GLU A 401 22.62 -17.21 -7.86
CA GLU A 401 23.52 -18.30 -8.23
C GLU A 401 23.58 -18.60 -9.73
N LYS A 402 22.73 -17.92 -10.52
CA LYS A 402 22.67 -18.15 -11.97
C LYS A 402 23.30 -17.02 -12.79
N ILE A 403 23.58 -15.88 -12.20
CA ILE A 403 24.21 -14.77 -12.92
C ILE A 403 25.63 -15.11 -13.33
N LEU A 404 25.95 -14.90 -14.61
CA LEU A 404 27.29 -15.11 -15.18
C LEU A 404 28.09 -13.79 -15.26
N GLY A 405 27.41 -12.66 -15.15
CA GLY A 405 27.97 -11.33 -15.29
C GLY A 405 27.20 -10.46 -16.28
N VAL A 406 27.71 -9.28 -16.52
CA VAL A 406 27.12 -8.31 -17.44
C VAL A 406 28.08 -8.09 -18.60
N LYS A 407 27.62 -8.26 -19.85
CA LYS A 407 28.34 -7.85 -21.06
C LYS A 407 28.00 -6.39 -21.40
N PRO A 408 28.89 -5.41 -21.15
CA PRO A 408 28.52 -3.98 -21.23
C PRO A 408 28.33 -3.45 -22.64
N SER A 409 28.96 -4.07 -23.65
CA SER A 409 28.95 -3.55 -25.02
C SER A 409 28.08 -4.38 -25.96
N GLY A 410 27.19 -3.69 -26.67
CA GLY A 410 26.47 -4.29 -27.80
C GLY A 410 25.02 -4.69 -27.52
N VAL A 411 24.58 -4.76 -26.28
CA VAL A 411 23.21 -5.14 -25.90
C VAL A 411 22.47 -3.94 -25.30
N SER A 412 21.25 -3.67 -25.77
CA SER A 412 20.33 -2.70 -25.19
C SER A 412 18.90 -2.98 -25.70
N VAL A 413 17.89 -2.44 -25.04
CA VAL A 413 16.49 -2.56 -25.46
C VAL A 413 16.32 -2.21 -26.96
N ASN A 414 16.86 -1.06 -27.40
CA ASN A 414 16.70 -0.60 -28.77
C ASN A 414 17.41 -1.49 -29.80
N LYS A 415 18.62 -2.00 -29.47
CA LYS A 415 19.37 -2.90 -30.34
C LYS A 415 18.68 -4.26 -30.46
N MET A 416 18.09 -4.76 -29.38
CA MET A 416 17.34 -6.02 -29.41
C MET A 416 16.03 -5.88 -30.18
N LEU A 417 15.31 -4.77 -30.06
CA LEU A 417 14.11 -4.47 -30.86
C LEU A 417 14.41 -4.46 -32.35
N SER A 418 15.54 -3.88 -32.76
CA SER A 418 15.97 -3.85 -34.17
C SER A 418 16.61 -5.16 -34.63
N LYS A 419 16.73 -6.18 -33.79
CA LYS A 419 17.43 -7.47 -34.02
C LYS A 419 18.86 -7.31 -34.56
N LYS A 420 19.51 -6.17 -34.29
CA LYS A 420 20.92 -5.91 -34.72
C LYS A 420 21.96 -6.54 -33.79
N THR A 421 21.56 -7.16 -32.69
CA THR A 421 22.46 -7.87 -31.79
C THR A 421 22.47 -9.36 -32.14
N PRO A 422 23.58 -9.91 -32.63
CA PRO A 422 23.70 -11.35 -32.86
C PRO A 422 23.78 -12.07 -31.52
N LEU A 423 22.83 -12.98 -31.25
CA LEU A 423 22.70 -13.70 -29.97
C LEU A 423 22.87 -15.22 -30.11
N ASP A 424 23.25 -15.73 -31.29
CA ASP A 424 23.38 -17.17 -31.55
C ASP A 424 24.37 -17.88 -30.64
N TYR A 425 25.41 -17.15 -30.18
CA TYR A 425 26.42 -17.64 -29.25
C TYR A 425 25.82 -18.10 -27.89
N LEU A 426 24.68 -17.57 -27.50
CA LEU A 426 24.04 -17.92 -26.23
C LEU A 426 23.69 -19.41 -26.11
N LYS A 427 23.39 -20.07 -27.25
CA LYS A 427 23.12 -21.50 -27.27
C LYS A 427 24.38 -22.30 -26.92
N THR A 428 25.53 -21.88 -27.45
CA THR A 428 26.82 -22.53 -27.18
C THR A 428 27.29 -22.28 -25.75
N GLU A 429 27.04 -21.07 -25.23
CA GLU A 429 27.38 -20.71 -23.85
C GLU A 429 26.38 -21.31 -22.81
N GLY A 430 25.26 -21.90 -23.24
CA GLY A 430 24.21 -22.40 -22.34
C GLY A 430 23.62 -21.32 -21.45
N ALA A 431 23.48 -20.10 -21.98
CA ALA A 431 23.06 -18.93 -21.25
C ALA A 431 21.88 -18.22 -21.92
N CYS A 432 21.13 -17.43 -21.16
CA CYS A 432 20.20 -16.43 -21.67
C CYS A 432 20.67 -15.02 -21.32
N ILE A 433 20.17 -14.02 -22.02
CA ILE A 433 20.58 -12.62 -21.83
C ILE A 433 19.37 -11.70 -21.72
N THR A 434 19.51 -10.68 -20.87
CA THR A 434 18.54 -9.57 -20.73
C THR A 434 19.09 -8.29 -21.39
N PRO A 435 18.23 -7.31 -21.71
CA PRO A 435 18.64 -6.13 -22.48
C PRO A 435 19.67 -5.21 -21.81
N ASN A 436 19.86 -5.31 -20.49
CA ASN A 436 20.97 -4.62 -19.81
C ASN A 436 22.32 -5.36 -19.95
N GLY A 437 22.37 -6.48 -20.67
CA GLY A 437 23.55 -7.30 -20.89
C GLY A 437 23.80 -8.35 -19.80
N ALA A 438 22.96 -8.45 -18.79
CA ALA A 438 23.09 -9.51 -17.77
C ALA A 438 22.78 -10.89 -18.36
N MET A 439 23.67 -11.85 -18.09
CA MET A 439 23.58 -13.22 -18.57
C MET A 439 23.31 -14.18 -17.41
N PHE A 440 22.46 -15.19 -17.66
CA PHE A 440 22.08 -16.19 -16.65
C PHE A 440 22.22 -17.60 -17.22
N LYS A 441 22.70 -18.53 -16.39
CA LYS A 441 22.83 -19.96 -16.74
C LYS A 441 21.49 -20.60 -17.02
N ARG A 442 21.48 -21.53 -17.98
CA ARG A 442 20.31 -22.36 -18.35
C ARG A 442 20.47 -23.84 -17.95
N ASP A 443 21.50 -24.19 -17.19
CA ASP A 443 21.81 -25.55 -16.76
C ASP A 443 20.68 -26.18 -15.93
N SER A 444 20.10 -25.41 -15.03
CA SER A 444 19.01 -25.81 -14.15
C SER A 444 18.27 -24.56 -13.66
N GLN A 445 17.04 -24.73 -13.22
CA GLN A 445 16.23 -23.63 -12.66
C GLN A 445 16.87 -23.08 -11.39
N GLY A 446 17.00 -21.75 -11.30
CA GLY A 446 17.46 -21.06 -10.09
C GLY A 446 16.45 -21.15 -8.95
N PHE A 447 16.93 -21.00 -7.71
CA PHE A 447 16.01 -21.09 -6.55
C PHE A 447 14.95 -20.00 -6.54
N LEU A 448 15.28 -18.79 -6.98
CA LEU A 448 14.34 -17.68 -6.97
C LEU A 448 13.20 -17.85 -8.00
N PRO A 449 13.47 -18.19 -9.28
CA PRO A 449 12.45 -18.61 -10.24
C PRO A 449 11.57 -19.77 -9.75
N GLU A 450 12.17 -20.79 -9.14
CA GLU A 450 11.43 -21.93 -8.59
C GLU A 450 10.43 -21.52 -7.50
N MET A 451 10.87 -20.66 -6.56
CA MET A 451 10.02 -20.13 -5.50
C MET A 451 8.88 -19.30 -6.07
N ILE A 452 9.16 -18.41 -7.04
CA ILE A 452 8.17 -17.55 -7.68
C ILE A 452 7.11 -18.38 -8.39
N GLU A 453 7.51 -19.38 -9.18
CA GLU A 453 6.56 -20.28 -9.83
C GLU A 453 5.67 -21.03 -8.84
N LYS A 454 6.25 -21.54 -7.76
CA LYS A 454 5.50 -22.22 -6.71
C LYS A 454 4.46 -21.30 -6.06
N ILE A 455 4.89 -20.10 -5.65
CA ILE A 455 4.00 -19.11 -5.03
C ILE A 455 2.88 -18.70 -6.02
N TYR A 456 3.20 -18.52 -7.30
CA TYR A 456 2.22 -18.19 -8.33
C TYR A 456 1.20 -19.30 -8.57
N LYS A 457 1.66 -20.56 -8.74
CA LYS A 457 0.78 -21.73 -8.90
C LYS A 457 -0.14 -21.89 -7.69
N ASP A 458 0.39 -21.78 -6.48
CA ASP A 458 -0.39 -21.85 -5.25
C ASP A 458 -1.44 -20.71 -5.19
N ARG A 459 -1.06 -19.47 -5.59
CA ARG A 459 -2.00 -18.34 -5.69
C ARG A 459 -3.18 -18.65 -6.63
N VAL A 460 -2.90 -19.19 -7.83
CA VAL A 460 -3.94 -19.54 -8.81
C VAL A 460 -4.89 -20.59 -8.26
N ILE A 461 -4.39 -21.59 -7.52
CA ILE A 461 -5.22 -22.62 -6.88
C ILE A 461 -6.20 -21.97 -5.88
N TYR A 462 -5.71 -21.09 -5.00
CA TYR A 462 -6.55 -20.43 -4.01
C TYR A 462 -7.53 -19.42 -4.64
N LYS A 463 -7.13 -18.69 -5.70
CA LYS A 463 -8.04 -17.82 -6.47
C LYS A 463 -9.21 -18.64 -7.09
N LYS A 464 -8.92 -19.80 -7.66
CA LYS A 464 -9.96 -20.69 -8.20
C LYS A 464 -10.89 -21.24 -7.11
N ARG A 465 -10.35 -21.60 -5.93
CA ARG A 465 -11.18 -22.05 -4.80
C ARG A 465 -12.07 -20.92 -4.27
N GLU A 466 -11.55 -19.72 -4.14
CA GLU A 466 -12.31 -18.52 -3.77
C GLU A 466 -13.49 -18.29 -4.72
N LEU A 467 -13.24 -18.25 -6.02
CA LEU A 467 -14.29 -18.07 -7.04
C LEU A 467 -15.34 -19.18 -7.01
N LYS A 468 -14.92 -20.43 -6.79
CA LYS A 468 -15.85 -21.55 -6.63
C LYS A 468 -16.73 -21.37 -5.40
N ALA A 469 -16.14 -21.06 -4.25
CA ALA A 469 -16.86 -20.83 -3.00
C ALA A 469 -17.81 -19.63 -3.09
N GLN A 470 -17.43 -18.55 -3.81
CA GLN A 470 -18.30 -17.40 -4.08
C GLN A 470 -19.54 -17.79 -4.91
N LYS A 471 -19.35 -18.60 -5.96
CA LYS A 471 -20.48 -19.11 -6.79
C LYS A 471 -21.41 -20.01 -5.99
N GLU A 472 -20.88 -20.83 -5.09
CA GLU A 472 -21.68 -21.69 -4.21
C GLU A 472 -22.42 -20.84 -3.15
N TYR A 473 -21.76 -19.85 -2.58
CA TYR A 473 -22.36 -18.92 -1.61
C TYR A 473 -23.53 -18.12 -2.19
N GLN A 474 -23.44 -17.69 -3.47
CA GLN A 474 -24.56 -17.01 -4.14
C GLN A 474 -25.81 -17.89 -4.25
N LYS A 475 -25.63 -19.22 -4.35
CA LYS A 475 -26.75 -20.18 -4.44
C LYS A 475 -27.28 -20.59 -3.08
N ASN A 476 -26.39 -20.76 -2.10
CA ASN A 476 -26.72 -21.22 -0.76
C ASN A 476 -25.78 -20.55 0.27
N PRO A 477 -26.13 -19.38 0.84
CA PRO A 477 -25.31 -18.67 1.79
C PRO A 477 -25.15 -19.44 3.11
N THR A 478 -23.93 -19.89 3.43
CA THR A 478 -23.57 -20.53 4.69
C THR A 478 -22.37 -19.87 5.34
N ASN A 479 -22.26 -19.91 6.67
CA ASN A 479 -21.12 -19.36 7.40
C ASN A 479 -19.80 -20.07 7.03
N ASP A 480 -19.84 -21.36 6.73
CA ASP A 480 -18.65 -22.12 6.34
C ASP A 480 -18.13 -21.65 4.98
N LEU A 481 -19.00 -21.41 4.01
CA LEU A 481 -18.62 -20.83 2.72
C LEU A 481 -18.08 -19.42 2.87
N LYS A 482 -18.67 -18.57 3.73
CA LYS A 482 -18.16 -17.23 4.03
C LYS A 482 -16.74 -17.29 4.62
N LYS A 483 -16.48 -18.19 5.55
CA LYS A 483 -15.14 -18.42 6.12
C LYS A 483 -14.14 -18.93 5.07
N GLU A 484 -14.56 -19.87 4.22
CA GLU A 484 -13.69 -20.40 3.16
C GLU A 484 -13.35 -19.33 2.09
N ILE A 485 -14.31 -18.47 1.72
CA ILE A 485 -14.05 -17.32 0.84
C ILE A 485 -13.01 -16.40 1.46
N ALA A 486 -13.21 -15.97 2.70
CA ALA A 486 -12.27 -15.09 3.40
C ALA A 486 -10.87 -15.72 3.52
N ARG A 487 -10.79 -17.00 3.88
CA ARG A 487 -9.53 -17.76 3.98
C ARG A 487 -8.81 -17.83 2.64
N CYS A 488 -9.51 -18.21 1.58
CA CYS A 488 -8.91 -18.32 0.25
C CYS A 488 -8.49 -16.96 -0.29
N HIS A 489 -9.29 -15.92 -0.05
CA HIS A 489 -8.96 -14.54 -0.38
C HIS A 489 -7.66 -14.10 0.28
N ASN A 490 -7.55 -14.23 1.61
CA ASN A 490 -6.38 -13.82 2.36
C ASN A 490 -5.11 -14.57 1.92
N VAL A 491 -5.20 -15.87 1.70
CA VAL A 491 -4.07 -16.68 1.24
C VAL A 491 -3.59 -16.27 -0.17
N GLN A 492 -4.53 -16.11 -1.14
CA GLN A 492 -4.14 -15.70 -2.49
C GLN A 492 -3.63 -14.26 -2.54
N TRP A 493 -4.18 -13.37 -1.70
CA TRP A 493 -3.75 -11.99 -1.62
C TRP A 493 -2.37 -11.86 -0.97
N ALA A 494 -2.11 -12.59 0.13
CA ALA A 494 -0.79 -12.68 0.75
C ALA A 494 0.29 -13.12 -0.26
N ARG A 495 -0.02 -14.13 -1.09
CA ARG A 495 0.89 -14.59 -2.16
C ARG A 495 1.09 -13.55 -3.27
N LYS A 496 0.03 -12.81 -3.63
CA LYS A 496 0.15 -11.69 -4.58
C LYS A 496 1.10 -10.60 -4.06
N ILE A 497 0.99 -10.26 -2.77
CA ILE A 497 1.88 -9.28 -2.12
C ILE A 497 3.32 -9.79 -2.11
N ALA A 498 3.54 -11.06 -1.74
CA ALA A 498 4.86 -11.66 -1.77
C ALA A 498 5.48 -11.58 -3.17
N LEU A 499 4.78 -12.03 -4.21
CA LEU A 499 5.25 -11.98 -5.60
C LEU A 499 5.63 -10.57 -6.04
N ASN A 500 4.76 -9.59 -5.80
CA ASN A 500 5.00 -8.21 -6.23
C ASN A 500 6.13 -7.53 -5.46
N SER A 501 6.44 -8.00 -4.25
CA SER A 501 7.52 -7.45 -3.42
C SER A 501 8.90 -8.02 -3.73
N CYS A 502 9.00 -9.11 -4.49
CA CYS A 502 10.27 -9.78 -4.80
C CYS A 502 11.26 -8.87 -5.53
N TYR A 503 10.80 -8.25 -6.62
CA TYR A 503 11.60 -7.29 -7.38
C TYR A 503 12.08 -6.11 -6.51
N GLY A 504 11.21 -5.58 -5.65
CA GLY A 504 11.55 -4.52 -4.71
C GLY A 504 12.62 -4.94 -3.69
N ALA A 505 12.63 -6.20 -3.28
CA ALA A 505 13.65 -6.75 -2.39
C ALA A 505 15.01 -6.84 -3.11
N ILE A 506 15.08 -7.38 -4.33
CA ILE A 506 16.34 -7.50 -5.10
C ILE A 506 17.02 -6.14 -5.29
N GLY A 507 16.24 -5.08 -5.53
CA GLY A 507 16.73 -3.71 -5.71
C GLY A 507 16.99 -2.92 -4.42
N ASN A 508 16.91 -3.55 -3.24
CA ASN A 508 17.06 -2.92 -1.93
C ASN A 508 18.44 -3.24 -1.33
N GLN A 509 19.26 -2.21 -1.06
CA GLN A 509 20.62 -2.35 -0.51
C GLN A 509 20.72 -3.13 0.81
N TYR A 510 19.64 -3.25 1.59
CA TYR A 510 19.63 -4.01 2.83
C TYR A 510 19.27 -5.49 2.64
N PHE A 511 19.04 -5.92 1.39
CA PHE A 511 18.72 -7.31 1.09
C PHE A 511 19.99 -8.15 0.94
N ARG A 512 20.01 -9.36 1.50
CA ARG A 512 21.13 -10.30 1.43
C ARG A 512 21.57 -10.64 -0.01
N TYR A 513 20.63 -10.57 -0.94
CA TYR A 513 20.82 -10.89 -2.36
C TYR A 513 20.70 -9.64 -3.24
N TYR A 514 21.04 -8.47 -2.68
CA TYR A 514 21.00 -7.21 -3.44
C TYR A 514 21.93 -7.29 -4.64
N ASP A 515 21.39 -6.99 -5.82
CA ASP A 515 22.13 -6.94 -7.07
C ASP A 515 21.44 -6.00 -8.06
N ILE A 516 22.08 -4.87 -8.38
CA ILE A 516 21.57 -3.88 -9.32
C ILE A 516 21.48 -4.45 -10.74
N ALA A 517 22.38 -5.34 -11.14
CA ALA A 517 22.37 -5.95 -12.48
C ALA A 517 21.11 -6.83 -12.63
N GLN A 518 20.76 -7.62 -11.62
CA GLN A 518 19.54 -8.42 -11.62
C GLN A 518 18.28 -7.55 -11.57
N ALA A 519 18.26 -6.50 -10.74
CA ALA A 519 17.13 -5.57 -10.68
C ALA A 519 16.92 -4.83 -12.01
N SER A 520 17.98 -4.36 -12.64
CA SER A 520 17.95 -3.74 -13.96
C SER A 520 17.56 -4.73 -15.07
N ALA A 521 17.98 -6.00 -14.95
CA ALA A 521 17.59 -7.06 -15.88
C ALA A 521 16.07 -7.22 -15.93
N VAL A 522 15.39 -7.18 -14.78
CA VAL A 522 13.91 -7.29 -14.71
C VAL A 522 13.24 -6.12 -15.43
N THR A 523 13.65 -4.88 -15.16
CA THR A 523 13.01 -3.71 -15.76
C THR A 523 13.28 -3.55 -17.25
N THR A 524 14.54 -3.79 -17.68
CA THR A 524 14.89 -3.68 -19.10
C THR A 524 14.30 -4.81 -19.95
N ALA A 525 14.16 -6.02 -19.38
CA ALA A 525 13.43 -7.10 -20.03
C ALA A 525 11.95 -6.76 -20.17
N GLY A 526 11.32 -6.17 -19.14
CA GLY A 526 9.96 -5.67 -19.22
C GLY A 526 9.78 -4.61 -20.31
N GLN A 527 10.68 -3.64 -20.38
CA GLN A 527 10.69 -2.64 -21.46
C GLN A 527 10.78 -3.30 -22.86
N TYR A 528 11.69 -4.27 -23.02
CA TYR A 528 11.88 -4.96 -24.30
C TYR A 528 10.63 -5.74 -24.71
N ILE A 529 10.06 -6.51 -23.80
CA ILE A 529 8.87 -7.33 -24.03
C ILE A 529 7.70 -6.44 -24.47
N ILE A 530 7.33 -5.44 -23.69
CA ILE A 530 6.16 -4.61 -23.97
C ILE A 530 6.31 -3.79 -25.25
N ARG A 531 7.50 -3.24 -25.55
CA ARG A 531 7.77 -2.49 -26.78
C ARG A 531 7.81 -3.40 -28.02
N ASN A 532 8.29 -4.64 -27.87
CA ASN A 532 8.23 -5.61 -28.97
C ASN A 532 6.78 -5.96 -29.32
N ILE A 533 5.96 -6.26 -28.31
CA ILE A 533 4.53 -6.54 -28.51
C ILE A 533 3.82 -5.34 -29.13
N GLU A 534 4.09 -4.13 -28.67
CA GLU A 534 3.55 -2.89 -29.24
C GLU A 534 3.83 -2.80 -30.75
N GLN A 535 5.09 -2.99 -31.14
CA GLN A 535 5.50 -2.95 -32.55
C GLN A 535 4.82 -4.05 -33.37
N LYS A 536 4.83 -5.29 -32.87
CA LYS A 536 4.30 -6.45 -33.58
C LYS A 536 2.79 -6.41 -33.72
N VAL A 537 2.06 -5.94 -32.72
CA VAL A 537 0.60 -5.75 -32.79
C VAL A 537 0.27 -4.65 -33.82
N ASN A 538 1.04 -3.54 -33.88
CA ASN A 538 0.87 -2.51 -34.89
C ASN A 538 1.12 -3.06 -36.31
N GLU A 539 2.21 -3.79 -36.54
CA GLU A 539 2.53 -4.43 -37.83
C GLU A 539 1.39 -5.37 -38.27
N TYR A 540 0.93 -6.25 -37.35
CA TYR A 540 -0.11 -7.23 -37.60
C TYR A 540 -1.46 -6.59 -38.00
N LEU A 541 -1.91 -5.57 -37.27
CA LEU A 541 -3.16 -4.88 -37.55
C LEU A 541 -3.08 -4.07 -38.83
N ASN A 542 -1.95 -3.42 -39.12
CA ASN A 542 -1.76 -2.71 -40.37
C ASN A 542 -1.82 -3.68 -41.59
N GLN A 543 -1.24 -4.87 -41.46
CA GLN A 543 -1.30 -5.90 -42.49
C GLN A 543 -2.74 -6.39 -42.72
N ILE A 544 -3.46 -6.75 -41.65
CA ILE A 544 -4.84 -7.29 -41.77
C ILE A 544 -5.81 -6.24 -42.30
N LEU A 545 -5.68 -4.99 -41.83
CA LEU A 545 -6.58 -3.92 -42.20
C LEU A 545 -6.14 -3.17 -43.46
N GLN A 546 -4.99 -3.55 -44.06
CA GLN A 546 -4.43 -3.00 -45.29
C GLN A 546 -4.18 -1.48 -45.20
N THR A 547 -3.58 -1.04 -44.08
CA THR A 547 -3.30 0.37 -43.80
C THR A 547 -1.81 0.74 -43.97
N HIS A 548 -1.03 -0.09 -44.66
CA HIS A 548 0.34 0.17 -45.15
C HIS A 548 1.31 0.68 -44.08
N ASN A 549 1.19 0.26 -42.82
CA ASN A 549 1.96 0.71 -41.66
C ASN A 549 1.82 2.20 -41.32
N GLU A 550 0.76 2.85 -41.79
CA GLU A 550 0.50 4.27 -41.55
C GLU A 550 -0.29 4.53 -40.24
N VAL A 551 -0.83 3.50 -39.62
CA VAL A 551 -1.70 3.64 -38.46
C VAL A 551 -1.05 3.06 -37.22
N ASP A 552 -0.95 3.89 -36.16
CA ASP A 552 -0.58 3.44 -34.83
C ASP A 552 -1.85 2.96 -34.07
N TYR A 553 -2.11 1.65 -34.12
CA TYR A 553 -3.24 1.03 -33.46
C TYR A 553 -3.05 0.89 -31.96
N VAL A 554 -1.82 0.81 -31.46
CA VAL A 554 -1.53 0.75 -30.03
C VAL A 554 -1.50 2.18 -29.48
N LEU A 555 -2.62 2.62 -28.93
CA LEU A 555 -2.86 3.98 -28.46
C LEU A 555 -1.95 4.38 -27.30
N ALA A 556 -1.68 3.45 -26.40
CA ALA A 556 -0.88 3.64 -25.20
C ALA A 556 -0.30 2.30 -24.72
N SER A 557 0.79 2.35 -23.98
CA SER A 557 1.27 1.23 -23.17
C SER A 557 1.79 1.73 -21.82
N ASP A 558 1.65 0.90 -20.79
CA ASP A 558 2.11 1.23 -19.45
C ASP A 558 2.62 -0.02 -18.73
N THR A 559 3.93 -0.15 -18.65
CA THR A 559 4.64 -1.21 -17.91
C THR A 559 4.36 -2.62 -18.44
N ASP A 560 3.15 -3.13 -18.26
CA ASP A 560 2.67 -4.50 -18.54
C ASP A 560 1.42 -4.53 -19.43
N SER A 561 0.85 -3.38 -19.76
CA SER A 561 -0.39 -3.30 -20.55
C SER A 561 -0.23 -2.52 -21.86
N ILE A 562 -1.02 -2.92 -22.86
CA ILE A 562 -1.23 -2.18 -24.10
C ILE A 562 -2.71 -1.88 -24.31
N TYR A 563 -2.99 -0.76 -24.96
CA TYR A 563 -4.34 -0.30 -25.31
C TYR A 563 -4.43 -0.19 -26.84
N VAL A 564 -5.30 -1.00 -27.45
CA VAL A 564 -5.40 -1.16 -28.90
C VAL A 564 -6.72 -0.60 -29.39
N SER A 565 -6.70 0.25 -30.43
CA SER A 565 -7.89 0.75 -31.10
C SER A 565 -8.34 -0.22 -32.19
N PHE A 566 -9.59 -0.65 -32.13
CA PHE A 566 -10.27 -1.44 -33.15
C PHE A 566 -11.28 -0.61 -33.96
N ASP A 567 -11.25 0.70 -33.87
CA ASP A 567 -12.21 1.59 -34.54
C ASP A 567 -12.34 1.29 -36.03
N LYS A 568 -11.21 1.24 -36.75
CA LYS A 568 -11.20 0.93 -38.18
C LYS A 568 -11.72 -0.49 -38.52
N LEU A 569 -11.49 -1.46 -37.64
CA LEU A 569 -12.04 -2.80 -37.83
C LEU A 569 -13.56 -2.80 -37.69
N VAL A 570 -14.06 -2.14 -36.65
CA VAL A 570 -15.49 -2.03 -36.37
C VAL A 570 -16.22 -1.27 -37.48
N GLU A 571 -15.65 -0.15 -37.96
CA GLU A 571 -16.19 0.62 -39.09
C GLU A 571 -16.34 -0.23 -40.36
N LYS A 572 -15.39 -1.13 -40.61
CA LYS A 572 -15.45 -2.04 -41.79
C LYS A 572 -16.44 -3.20 -41.65
N THR A 573 -16.62 -3.74 -40.42
CA THR A 573 -17.28 -5.05 -40.25
C THR A 573 -18.55 -5.01 -39.41
N CYS A 574 -18.85 -3.89 -38.69
CA CYS A 574 -19.93 -3.85 -37.71
C CYS A 574 -20.86 -2.63 -37.85
N LYS A 575 -21.10 -2.14 -39.09
CA LYS A 575 -21.84 -0.87 -39.34
C LYS A 575 -23.20 -0.78 -38.68
N ASP A 576 -23.95 -1.87 -38.57
CA ASP A 576 -25.33 -1.89 -38.06
C ASP A 576 -25.48 -2.71 -36.77
N LYS A 577 -24.40 -2.92 -36.04
CA LYS A 577 -24.41 -3.73 -34.81
C LYS A 577 -24.56 -2.86 -33.58
N THR A 578 -25.24 -3.38 -32.57
CA THR A 578 -25.30 -2.75 -31.25
C THR A 578 -23.93 -2.83 -30.53
N ASP A 579 -23.68 -1.96 -29.57
CA ASP A 579 -22.45 -1.99 -28.78
C ASP A 579 -22.17 -3.38 -28.17
N GLN A 580 -23.21 -4.08 -27.73
CA GLN A 580 -23.10 -5.43 -27.20
C GLN A 580 -22.61 -6.45 -28.28
N GLN A 581 -23.19 -6.38 -29.48
CA GLN A 581 -22.79 -7.26 -30.61
C GLN A 581 -21.36 -6.95 -31.07
N VAL A 582 -20.97 -5.69 -31.09
CA VAL A 582 -19.58 -5.30 -31.40
C VAL A 582 -18.62 -5.83 -30.34
N CYS A 583 -19.00 -5.72 -29.06
CA CYS A 583 -18.21 -6.25 -27.95
C CYS A 583 -18.00 -7.77 -28.06
N ASP A 584 -19.06 -8.53 -28.41
CA ASP A 584 -18.98 -9.98 -28.63
C ASP A 584 -18.10 -10.34 -29.86
N PHE A 585 -18.16 -9.52 -30.90
CA PHE A 585 -17.31 -9.69 -32.09
C PHE A 585 -15.85 -9.44 -31.73
N LEU A 586 -15.55 -8.32 -31.01
CA LEU A 586 -14.19 -7.99 -30.61
C LEU A 586 -13.61 -9.01 -29.64
N ALA A 587 -14.40 -9.52 -28.68
CA ALA A 587 -13.97 -10.61 -27.81
C ALA A 587 -13.49 -11.82 -28.63
N LYS A 588 -14.30 -12.28 -29.61
CA LYS A 588 -13.92 -13.40 -30.50
C LYS A 588 -12.67 -13.11 -31.34
N VAL A 589 -12.50 -11.86 -31.80
CA VAL A 589 -11.28 -11.46 -32.55
C VAL A 589 -10.06 -11.51 -31.65
N CYS A 590 -10.17 -11.03 -30.42
CA CYS A 590 -9.09 -11.08 -29.45
C CYS A 590 -8.69 -12.51 -29.11
N ASP A 591 -9.66 -13.33 -28.69
CA ASP A 591 -9.43 -14.72 -28.27
C ASP A 591 -8.88 -15.62 -29.40
N ASN A 592 -9.40 -15.49 -30.63
CA ASN A 592 -9.06 -16.39 -31.71
C ASN A 592 -7.92 -15.91 -32.62
N LYS A 593 -7.57 -14.63 -32.60
CA LYS A 593 -6.58 -14.06 -33.52
C LYS A 593 -5.45 -13.30 -32.76
N LEU A 594 -5.78 -12.32 -31.91
CA LEU A 594 -4.75 -11.46 -31.39
C LEU A 594 -3.98 -12.09 -30.21
N GLU A 595 -4.66 -12.76 -29.28
CA GLU A 595 -3.98 -13.47 -28.18
C GLU A 595 -3.07 -14.60 -28.68
N PRO A 596 -3.49 -15.46 -29.63
CA PRO A 596 -2.58 -16.44 -30.23
C PRO A 596 -1.39 -15.80 -30.97
N PHE A 597 -1.61 -14.66 -31.66
CA PHE A 597 -0.53 -13.91 -32.30
C PHE A 597 0.47 -13.39 -31.26
N ILE A 598 -0.01 -12.76 -30.17
CA ILE A 598 0.82 -12.26 -29.07
C ILE A 598 1.59 -13.42 -28.42
N ALA A 599 0.94 -14.55 -28.17
CA ALA A 599 1.59 -15.74 -27.61
C ALA A 599 2.76 -16.21 -28.50
N LYS A 600 2.60 -16.18 -29.83
CA LYS A 600 3.67 -16.49 -30.77
C LYS A 600 4.82 -15.48 -30.68
N GLN A 601 4.54 -14.18 -30.48
CA GLN A 601 5.59 -13.18 -30.31
C GLN A 601 6.38 -13.41 -29.00
N PHE A 602 5.75 -13.90 -27.93
CA PHE A 602 6.47 -14.28 -26.71
C PHE A 602 7.39 -15.48 -26.93
N GLU A 603 6.99 -16.48 -27.73
CA GLU A 603 7.88 -17.56 -28.15
C GLU A 603 9.09 -17.02 -28.91
N ASP A 604 8.88 -16.15 -29.91
CA ASP A 604 9.94 -15.54 -30.72
C ASP A 604 10.90 -14.69 -29.85
N ILE A 605 10.42 -14.01 -28.82
CA ILE A 605 11.24 -13.27 -27.83
C ILE A 605 12.08 -14.26 -27.01
N ALA A 606 11.46 -15.32 -26.51
CA ALA A 606 12.12 -16.34 -25.71
C ALA A 606 13.22 -17.04 -26.52
N ASP A 607 12.95 -17.40 -27.76
CA ASP A 607 13.90 -18.03 -28.66
C ASP A 607 15.08 -17.09 -29.01
N TYR A 608 14.81 -15.84 -29.36
CA TYR A 608 15.82 -14.84 -29.68
C TYR A 608 16.78 -14.59 -28.53
N THR A 609 16.28 -14.50 -27.30
CA THR A 609 17.09 -14.24 -26.10
C THR A 609 17.66 -15.51 -25.46
N ASN A 610 17.40 -16.67 -26.10
CA ASN A 610 17.67 -18.00 -25.57
C ASN A 610 17.17 -18.13 -24.13
N ALA A 611 15.96 -17.66 -23.84
CA ALA A 611 15.39 -17.64 -22.50
C ALA A 611 15.31 -19.05 -21.88
N PHE A 612 15.39 -19.18 -20.58
CA PHE A 612 15.30 -20.45 -19.87
C PHE A 612 13.99 -21.18 -20.18
N LYS A 613 12.89 -20.40 -20.25
CA LYS A 613 11.57 -20.88 -20.74
C LYS A 613 10.73 -19.70 -21.21
N ASN A 614 9.66 -19.96 -21.98
CA ASN A 614 8.62 -18.97 -22.23
C ASN A 614 7.64 -18.99 -21.04
N ALA A 615 7.57 -17.87 -20.30
CA ALA A 615 6.72 -17.72 -19.12
C ALA A 615 5.68 -16.60 -19.27
N MET A 616 5.71 -15.86 -20.41
CA MET A 616 4.82 -14.72 -20.62
C MET A 616 3.44 -15.15 -21.08
N VAL A 617 2.41 -14.55 -20.48
CA VAL A 617 1.01 -14.68 -20.90
C VAL A 617 0.39 -13.29 -20.83
N MET A 618 -0.14 -12.82 -21.94
CA MET A 618 -0.93 -11.59 -22.02
C MET A 618 -2.36 -11.96 -22.35
N ALA A 619 -3.30 -11.42 -21.58
CA ALA A 619 -4.72 -11.67 -21.76
C ALA A 619 -5.48 -10.36 -21.90
N ARG A 620 -6.64 -10.42 -22.54
CA ARG A 620 -7.56 -9.30 -22.62
C ARG A 620 -8.08 -8.90 -21.22
N GLU A 621 -8.01 -7.62 -20.89
CA GLU A 621 -8.49 -7.10 -19.62
C GLU A 621 -9.85 -6.40 -19.78
N VAL A 622 -9.97 -5.41 -20.70
CA VAL A 622 -11.24 -4.69 -20.93
C VAL A 622 -11.55 -4.51 -22.41
N ILE A 623 -12.84 -4.38 -22.72
CA ILE A 623 -13.36 -3.80 -23.97
C ILE A 623 -14.16 -2.56 -23.62
N ALA A 624 -13.81 -1.43 -24.24
CA ALA A 624 -14.47 -0.14 -24.06
C ALA A 624 -14.93 0.41 -25.42
N ASN A 625 -16.18 0.93 -25.50
CA ASN A 625 -16.65 1.57 -26.73
C ASN A 625 -16.05 2.97 -26.93
N LYS A 626 -15.68 3.66 -25.86
CA LYS A 626 -15.02 4.96 -25.89
C LYS A 626 -13.88 5.03 -24.85
N GLY A 627 -12.81 5.74 -25.19
CA GLY A 627 -11.72 6.05 -24.30
C GLY A 627 -11.15 7.45 -24.58
N ILE A 628 -10.70 8.16 -23.55
CA ILE A 628 -10.07 9.48 -23.70
C ILE A 628 -8.71 9.44 -23.02
N TRP A 629 -7.66 9.79 -23.78
CA TRP A 629 -6.32 9.99 -23.23
C TRP A 629 -5.98 11.46 -23.18
N VAL A 630 -5.55 11.93 -22.01
CA VAL A 630 -5.16 13.35 -21.80
C VAL A 630 -3.65 13.51 -21.56
N ALA A 631 -2.97 12.46 -21.10
CA ALA A 631 -1.51 12.39 -20.93
C ALA A 631 -1.08 10.97 -20.58
N LYS A 632 0.24 10.72 -20.47
CA LYS A 632 0.78 9.47 -19.89
C LYS A 632 0.13 9.16 -18.56
N LYS A 633 -0.35 7.92 -18.39
CA LYS A 633 -1.02 7.43 -17.17
C LYS A 633 -2.28 8.21 -16.78
N ARG A 634 -2.86 8.98 -17.71
CA ARG A 634 -4.06 9.79 -17.49
C ARG A 634 -5.09 9.54 -18.58
N TYR A 635 -6.05 8.68 -18.30
CA TYR A 635 -7.08 8.26 -19.24
C TYR A 635 -8.37 7.85 -18.54
N MET A 636 -9.44 7.75 -19.32
CA MET A 636 -10.73 7.25 -18.89
C MET A 636 -11.35 6.39 -19.99
N LEU A 637 -11.99 5.28 -19.60
CA LEU A 637 -12.61 4.29 -20.49
C LEU A 637 -14.07 4.07 -20.08
N ASN A 638 -14.95 3.94 -21.07
CA ASN A 638 -16.32 3.49 -20.89
C ASN A 638 -16.38 1.98 -21.18
N VAL A 639 -16.19 1.18 -20.12
CA VAL A 639 -15.95 -0.27 -20.19
C VAL A 639 -17.26 -1.04 -20.33
N LEU A 640 -17.34 -1.94 -21.31
CA LEU A 640 -18.47 -2.85 -21.57
C LEU A 640 -18.19 -4.30 -21.13
N ASP A 641 -16.91 -4.68 -21.08
CA ASP A 641 -16.46 -6.00 -20.67
C ASP A 641 -15.19 -5.89 -19.84
N GLU A 642 -15.12 -6.63 -18.73
CA GLU A 642 -13.96 -6.64 -17.82
C GLU A 642 -13.64 -8.09 -17.43
N GLU A 643 -12.44 -8.58 -17.74
CA GLU A 643 -11.96 -9.95 -17.48
C GLU A 643 -12.96 -11.05 -17.92
N ASP A 644 -13.44 -10.99 -19.15
CA ASP A 644 -14.44 -11.88 -19.76
C ASP A 644 -15.84 -11.83 -19.11
N VAL A 645 -16.10 -10.82 -18.29
CA VAL A 645 -17.40 -10.56 -17.72
C VAL A 645 -18.08 -9.40 -18.44
N ARG A 646 -19.19 -9.71 -19.13
CA ARG A 646 -20.01 -8.72 -19.80
C ARG A 646 -20.78 -7.89 -18.78
N LEU A 647 -20.64 -6.57 -18.84
CA LEU A 647 -21.33 -5.66 -17.92
C LEU A 647 -22.74 -5.32 -18.44
N SER A 648 -23.74 -5.35 -17.56
CA SER A 648 -25.11 -4.95 -17.89
C SER A 648 -25.23 -3.46 -18.18
N GLU A 649 -24.42 -2.64 -17.53
CA GLU A 649 -24.26 -1.19 -17.78
C GLU A 649 -22.78 -0.85 -17.90
N PRO A 650 -22.42 0.13 -18.76
CA PRO A 650 -21.04 0.54 -18.92
C PRO A 650 -20.43 1.06 -17.61
N LYS A 651 -19.23 0.60 -17.29
CA LYS A 651 -18.47 1.03 -16.12
C LYS A 651 -17.39 2.04 -16.51
N LEU A 652 -17.31 3.16 -15.80
CA LEU A 652 -16.26 4.15 -16.03
C LEU A 652 -14.96 3.75 -15.31
N LYS A 653 -13.92 3.38 -16.07
CA LYS A 653 -12.54 3.15 -15.57
C LYS A 653 -11.74 4.44 -15.75
N ILE A 654 -11.24 5.02 -14.66
CA ILE A 654 -10.47 6.29 -14.67
C ILE A 654 -9.10 6.06 -14.06
N MET A 655 -8.06 6.56 -14.73
CA MET A 655 -6.68 6.46 -14.26
C MET A 655 -6.00 7.84 -14.30
N GLY A 656 -5.34 8.21 -13.18
CA GLY A 656 -4.48 9.39 -13.07
C GLY A 656 -5.14 10.77 -13.25
N VAL A 657 -6.44 10.83 -13.46
CA VAL A 657 -7.22 12.07 -13.62
C VAL A 657 -7.66 12.60 -12.25
N GLU A 658 -7.94 13.90 -12.17
CA GLU A 658 -8.32 14.59 -10.94
C GLU A 658 -9.58 14.01 -10.28
N ALA A 659 -10.45 13.35 -11.03
CA ALA A 659 -11.63 12.63 -10.55
C ALA A 659 -11.33 11.52 -9.52
N ILE A 660 -10.09 11.03 -9.46
CA ILE A 660 -9.66 9.97 -8.52
C ILE A 660 -8.49 10.41 -7.62
N LYS A 661 -7.94 11.60 -7.83
CA LYS A 661 -6.81 12.09 -7.03
C LYS A 661 -7.27 12.58 -5.65
N SER A 662 -6.67 12.08 -4.60
CA SER A 662 -6.92 12.54 -3.22
C SER A 662 -6.55 14.02 -2.97
N SER A 663 -5.95 14.69 -3.94
CA SER A 663 -5.62 16.10 -3.90
C SER A 663 -6.72 17.02 -4.45
N THR A 664 -7.82 16.46 -4.96
CA THR A 664 -9.01 17.16 -5.43
C THR A 664 -10.12 16.99 -4.40
N PRO A 665 -10.89 18.04 -4.05
CA PRO A 665 -11.98 17.93 -3.10
C PRO A 665 -12.99 16.85 -3.49
N GLN A 666 -13.51 16.10 -2.52
CA GLN A 666 -14.40 14.96 -2.77
C GLN A 666 -15.62 15.32 -3.62
N VAL A 667 -16.24 16.46 -3.34
CA VAL A 667 -17.38 16.96 -4.12
C VAL A 667 -17.01 17.20 -5.59
N CYS A 668 -15.84 17.82 -5.84
CA CYS A 668 -15.35 18.04 -7.20
C CYS A 668 -15.00 16.73 -7.90
N ARG A 669 -14.44 15.73 -7.19
CA ARG A 669 -14.18 14.39 -7.75
C ARG A 669 -15.46 13.72 -8.24
N GLY A 670 -16.53 13.79 -7.44
CA GLY A 670 -17.86 13.31 -7.82
C GLY A 670 -18.36 13.98 -9.09
N LYS A 671 -18.36 15.32 -9.11
CA LYS A 671 -18.85 16.12 -10.25
C LYS A 671 -17.98 15.96 -11.51
N ILE A 672 -16.67 15.79 -11.38
CA ILE A 672 -15.79 15.46 -12.53
C ILE A 672 -16.15 14.08 -13.10
N LYS A 673 -16.44 13.07 -12.26
CA LYS A 673 -16.90 11.75 -12.73
C LYS A 673 -18.24 11.83 -13.46
N GLU A 674 -19.19 12.63 -12.95
CA GLU A 674 -20.48 12.89 -13.61
C GLU A 674 -20.27 13.59 -14.96
N ALA A 675 -19.42 14.62 -15.01
CA ALA A 675 -19.07 15.30 -16.24
C ALA A 675 -18.45 14.37 -17.29
N ILE A 676 -17.53 13.46 -16.86
CA ILE A 676 -16.93 12.45 -17.74
C ILE A 676 -18.02 11.49 -18.28
N LYS A 677 -18.98 11.06 -17.46
CA LYS A 677 -20.10 10.24 -17.94
C LYS A 677 -20.92 10.97 -19.01
N ILE A 678 -21.18 12.27 -18.83
CA ILE A 678 -21.86 13.10 -19.84
C ILE A 678 -21.03 13.13 -21.13
N ILE A 679 -19.73 13.38 -21.08
CA ILE A 679 -18.84 13.39 -22.26
C ILE A 679 -18.86 12.02 -22.97
N MET A 680 -18.95 10.90 -22.25
CA MET A 680 -18.98 9.56 -22.83
C MET A 680 -20.33 9.22 -23.50
N SER A 681 -21.45 9.84 -23.10
CA SER A 681 -22.80 9.40 -23.49
C SER A 681 -23.70 10.48 -24.10
N LYS A 682 -23.37 11.77 -23.99
CA LYS A 682 -24.21 12.90 -24.36
C LYS A 682 -23.44 13.95 -25.19
N GLU A 683 -24.10 15.03 -25.52
CA GLU A 683 -23.55 16.12 -26.32
C GLU A 683 -22.93 17.23 -25.45
N GLN A 684 -22.14 18.11 -26.07
CA GLN A 684 -21.44 19.20 -25.40
C GLN A 684 -22.42 20.19 -24.70
N SER A 685 -23.63 20.40 -25.25
CA SER A 685 -24.67 21.26 -24.67
C SER A 685 -25.15 20.78 -23.30
N ASP A 686 -25.22 19.44 -23.11
CA ASP A 686 -25.60 18.85 -21.82
C ASP A 686 -24.53 19.12 -20.77
N LEU A 687 -23.26 19.06 -21.20
CA LEU A 687 -22.13 19.38 -20.33
C LEU A 687 -22.14 20.87 -19.91
N HIS A 688 -22.42 21.80 -20.82
CA HIS A 688 -22.54 23.24 -20.46
C HIS A 688 -23.61 23.47 -19.41
N THR A 689 -24.78 22.84 -19.57
CA THR A 689 -25.86 22.89 -18.60
C THR A 689 -25.45 22.35 -17.24
N PHE A 690 -24.75 21.21 -17.23
CA PHE A 690 -24.23 20.58 -16.01
C PHE A 690 -23.21 21.49 -15.30
N ILE A 691 -22.25 22.06 -16.03
CA ILE A 691 -21.21 22.96 -15.46
C ILE A 691 -21.86 24.20 -14.84
N ALA A 692 -22.81 24.81 -15.53
CA ALA A 692 -23.52 25.97 -15.02
C ALA A 692 -24.34 25.67 -13.76
N GLY A 693 -24.98 24.50 -13.71
CA GLY A 693 -25.71 24.01 -12.52
C GLY A 693 -24.77 23.78 -11.34
N PHE A 694 -23.67 23.10 -11.57
CA PHE A 694 -22.69 22.84 -10.50
C PHE A 694 -22.00 24.12 -10.00
N LYS A 695 -21.74 25.09 -10.87
CA LYS A 695 -21.23 26.40 -10.43
C LYS A 695 -22.13 27.06 -9.40
N LYS A 696 -23.46 27.08 -9.64
CA LYS A 696 -24.44 27.63 -8.68
C LYS A 696 -24.41 26.88 -7.34
N GLU A 697 -24.37 25.54 -7.37
CA GLU A 697 -24.29 24.69 -6.19
C GLU A 697 -22.99 24.98 -5.41
N PHE A 698 -21.83 25.05 -6.11
CA PHE A 698 -20.52 25.26 -5.54
C PHE A 698 -20.41 26.58 -4.74
N MET A 699 -21.03 27.68 -5.23
CA MET A 699 -21.01 29.00 -4.58
C MET A 699 -21.69 29.00 -3.20
N SER A 700 -22.50 27.99 -2.88
CA SER A 700 -23.17 27.84 -1.57
C SER A 700 -22.49 26.82 -0.63
N MET A 701 -21.42 26.17 -1.09
CA MET A 701 -20.75 25.14 -0.29
C MET A 701 -19.84 25.71 0.79
N SER A 702 -19.63 24.96 1.87
CA SER A 702 -18.70 25.35 2.92
C SER A 702 -17.22 25.26 2.47
N ALA A 703 -16.36 26.03 3.15
CA ALA A 703 -14.91 25.97 2.92
C ALA A 703 -14.36 24.54 2.96
N GLU A 704 -14.85 23.73 3.89
CA GLU A 704 -14.39 22.36 4.13
C GLU A 704 -14.70 21.43 2.95
N GLN A 705 -15.80 21.67 2.24
CA GLN A 705 -16.21 20.87 1.08
C GLN A 705 -15.39 21.16 -0.17
N ILE A 706 -14.99 22.43 -0.35
CA ILE A 706 -14.35 22.92 -1.59
C ILE A 706 -12.85 23.11 -1.50
N SER A 707 -12.24 23.06 -0.31
CA SER A 707 -10.80 23.27 -0.11
C SER A 707 -9.95 22.13 -0.67
N PHE A 708 -8.78 22.48 -1.17
CA PHE A 708 -7.79 21.49 -1.68
C PHE A 708 -7.14 20.70 -0.55
N PRO A 709 -7.24 19.37 -0.55
CA PRO A 709 -6.46 18.54 0.37
C PRO A 709 -5.00 18.40 -0.11
N ARG A 710 -4.04 18.59 0.79
CA ARG A 710 -2.60 18.42 0.52
C ARG A 710 -1.87 17.87 1.76
N SER A 711 -0.68 17.30 1.54
CA SER A 711 0.26 17.04 2.63
C SER A 711 1.19 18.23 2.78
N CYS A 712 1.34 18.74 4.00
CA CYS A 712 2.22 19.87 4.29
C CYS A 712 3.63 19.35 4.61
N ASN A 713 4.59 19.57 3.70
CA ASN A 713 5.96 19.11 3.84
C ASN A 713 6.94 20.29 3.68
N ASN A 714 8.12 20.19 4.30
CA ASN A 714 9.20 21.18 4.25
C ASN A 714 8.83 22.54 4.85
N MET A 715 7.95 22.60 5.84
CA MET A 715 7.56 23.84 6.50
C MET A 715 8.76 24.61 7.05
N ARG A 716 9.68 23.91 7.72
CA ARG A 716 10.90 24.53 8.30
C ARG A 716 11.77 25.22 7.26
N LYS A 717 11.83 24.67 6.03
CA LYS A 717 12.59 25.24 4.91
C LYS A 717 12.04 26.59 4.48
N TYR A 718 10.74 26.78 4.59
CA TYR A 718 10.04 27.95 4.07
C TYR A 718 9.61 28.96 5.15
N ALA A 719 9.74 28.61 6.43
CA ALA A 719 9.44 29.53 7.53
C ALA A 719 10.46 30.68 7.58
N SER A 720 9.98 31.91 7.87
CA SER A 720 10.78 33.10 8.10
C SER A 720 10.44 33.72 9.45
N SER A 721 11.44 34.19 10.16
CA SER A 721 11.25 34.91 11.42
C SER A 721 10.76 36.35 11.22
N LYS A 722 10.95 36.94 10.03
CA LYS A 722 10.55 38.32 9.73
C LYS A 722 9.18 38.38 9.04
N ASP A 723 8.92 37.52 8.04
CA ASP A 723 7.79 37.63 7.10
C ASP A 723 6.86 36.42 7.09
N VAL A 724 6.82 35.60 8.15
CA VAL A 724 6.07 34.34 8.27
C VAL A 724 6.57 33.27 7.30
N PHE A 725 6.85 33.61 6.03
CA PHE A 725 7.36 32.69 5.00
C PHE A 725 8.27 33.41 3.99
N ILE A 726 9.11 32.65 3.28
CA ILE A 726 10.04 33.19 2.27
C ILE A 726 9.41 33.19 0.87
N LYS A 727 9.99 33.98 -0.07
CA LYS A 727 9.57 33.99 -1.48
C LYS A 727 9.74 32.61 -2.12
N GLY A 728 8.78 32.18 -2.92
CA GLY A 728 8.79 30.86 -3.57
C GLY A 728 8.21 29.71 -2.71
N THR A 729 7.63 30.00 -1.55
CA THR A 729 6.92 29.02 -0.73
C THR A 729 5.73 28.44 -1.48
N PRO A 730 5.57 27.08 -1.54
CA PRO A 730 4.38 26.46 -2.12
C PRO A 730 3.10 26.93 -1.42
N ILE A 731 2.04 27.15 -2.18
CA ILE A 731 0.82 27.81 -1.72
C ILE A 731 0.21 27.18 -0.46
N HIS A 732 0.14 25.86 -0.39
CA HIS A 732 -0.41 25.14 0.78
C HIS A 732 0.51 25.25 2.02
N VAL A 733 1.84 25.33 1.82
CA VAL A 733 2.80 25.56 2.91
C VAL A 733 2.71 27.02 3.39
N LYS A 734 2.57 27.98 2.44
CA LYS A 734 2.30 29.39 2.74
C LYS A 734 1.07 29.52 3.63
N GLY A 735 -0.07 28.95 3.22
CA GLY A 735 -1.30 28.95 4.01
C GLY A 735 -1.15 28.29 5.39
N SER A 736 -0.31 27.24 5.51
CA SER A 736 -0.06 26.54 6.78
C SER A 736 0.78 27.38 7.75
N LEU A 737 1.80 28.07 7.25
CA LEU A 737 2.60 28.98 8.07
C LEU A 737 1.79 30.19 8.54
N ILE A 738 0.92 30.75 7.67
CA ILE A 738 -0.02 31.80 8.03
C ILE A 738 -0.99 31.31 9.12
N TYR A 739 -1.57 30.12 8.95
CA TYR A 739 -2.47 29.54 9.94
C TYR A 739 -1.77 29.41 11.31
N ASN A 740 -0.60 28.84 11.38
CA ASN A 740 0.14 28.67 12.63
C ASN A 740 0.46 30.02 13.29
N HIS A 741 0.84 31.03 12.50
CA HIS A 741 1.05 32.38 12.97
C HIS A 741 -0.23 32.97 13.57
N GLN A 742 -1.37 32.85 12.85
CA GLN A 742 -2.65 33.42 13.31
C GLN A 742 -3.19 32.68 14.56
N ILE A 743 -3.05 31.33 14.64
CA ILE A 743 -3.41 30.58 15.85
C ILE A 743 -2.67 31.11 17.08
N LYS A 744 -1.39 31.46 16.93
CA LYS A 744 -0.59 32.03 17.99
C LYS A 744 -1.04 33.45 18.35
N GLU A 745 -1.21 34.32 17.36
CA GLU A 745 -1.61 35.73 17.57
C GLU A 745 -2.99 35.86 18.22
N PHE A 746 -3.93 34.97 17.87
CA PHE A 746 -5.27 34.95 18.45
C PHE A 746 -5.36 34.16 19.77
N GLY A 747 -4.27 33.54 20.24
CA GLY A 747 -4.29 32.73 21.46
C GLY A 747 -5.16 31.47 21.37
N LEU A 748 -5.29 30.89 20.17
CA LEU A 748 -6.23 29.79 19.88
C LEU A 748 -5.59 28.39 19.96
N GLN A 749 -4.37 28.26 20.45
CA GLN A 749 -3.63 26.99 20.51
C GLN A 749 -4.30 25.90 21.35
N ASN A 750 -5.14 26.28 22.31
CA ASN A 750 -5.92 25.34 23.13
C ASN A 750 -7.19 24.83 22.40
N LYS A 751 -7.58 25.49 21.31
CA LYS A 751 -8.78 25.15 20.53
C LYS A 751 -8.43 24.48 19.20
N TYR A 752 -7.35 24.90 18.57
CA TYR A 752 -6.92 24.44 17.27
C TYR A 752 -5.46 24.01 17.31
N PRO A 753 -5.11 22.77 16.85
CA PRO A 753 -3.72 22.33 16.82
C PRO A 753 -2.93 23.07 15.75
N TYR A 754 -1.63 23.27 15.99
CA TYR A 754 -0.71 23.74 14.97
C TYR A 754 -0.58 22.71 13.84
N ILE A 755 -0.50 23.19 12.62
CA ILE A 755 -0.13 22.37 11.46
C ILE A 755 1.34 22.00 11.58
N GLN A 756 1.65 20.72 11.44
CA GLN A 756 2.99 20.17 11.57
C GLN A 756 3.48 19.54 10.27
N GLU A 757 4.78 19.24 10.22
CA GLU A 757 5.43 18.58 9.09
C GLU A 757 4.76 17.23 8.79
N GLY A 758 4.34 17.05 7.54
CA GLY A 758 3.70 15.82 7.07
C GLY A 758 2.19 15.74 7.29
N ASP A 759 1.57 16.71 7.97
CA ASP A 759 0.13 16.74 8.20
C ASP A 759 -0.65 16.79 6.88
N LYS A 760 -1.82 16.15 6.87
CA LYS A 760 -2.84 16.36 5.86
C LYS A 760 -3.65 17.59 6.22
N ILE A 761 -3.62 18.58 5.33
CA ILE A 761 -4.31 19.87 5.51
C ILE A 761 -5.26 20.10 4.34
N LYS A 762 -6.17 21.03 4.54
CA LYS A 762 -6.98 21.66 3.49
C LYS A 762 -6.53 23.10 3.32
N PHE A 763 -6.47 23.61 2.09
CA PHE A 763 -6.23 25.04 1.84
C PHE A 763 -7.23 25.62 0.89
N ILE A 764 -7.54 26.90 1.07
CA ILE A 764 -8.54 27.64 0.30
C ILE A 764 -8.00 29.00 -0.12
N LYS A 765 -8.42 29.45 -1.29
CA LYS A 765 -8.11 30.76 -1.81
C LYS A 765 -8.98 31.84 -1.15
N LEU A 766 -8.39 32.99 -0.94
CA LEU A 766 -9.03 34.16 -0.34
C LEU A 766 -8.93 35.39 -1.25
N LEU A 767 -9.95 36.22 -1.20
CA LEU A 767 -9.93 37.58 -1.74
C LEU A 767 -8.86 38.40 -1.01
N GLN A 768 -8.10 39.23 -1.70
CA GLN A 768 -7.00 40.01 -1.10
C GLN A 768 -7.48 41.03 -0.05
N ALA A 769 -8.74 41.48 -0.14
CA ALA A 769 -9.33 42.44 0.80
C ALA A 769 -9.66 41.85 2.18
N ASN A 770 -9.16 40.65 2.53
CA ASN A 770 -9.41 40.01 3.81
C ASN A 770 -8.56 40.62 4.95
N PRO A 771 -8.92 40.39 6.24
CA PRO A 771 -8.22 40.94 7.39
C PRO A 771 -6.72 40.61 7.46
N PHE A 772 -6.30 39.45 6.92
CA PHE A 772 -4.91 38.99 6.96
C PHE A 772 -4.07 39.47 5.78
N LYS A 773 -4.70 40.05 4.75
CA LYS A 773 -4.07 40.52 3.48
C LYS A 773 -3.26 39.43 2.76
N PHE A 774 -3.63 38.16 2.90
CA PHE A 774 -3.06 37.00 2.22
C PHE A 774 -4.10 36.36 1.29
N ASP A 775 -3.63 35.77 0.20
CA ASP A 775 -4.46 35.13 -0.84
C ASP A 775 -4.81 33.65 -0.56
N VAL A 776 -4.39 33.13 0.57
CA VAL A 776 -4.57 31.71 0.93
C VAL A 776 -4.53 31.51 2.44
N ILE A 777 -5.33 30.56 2.94
CA ILE A 777 -5.23 30.01 4.30
C ILE A 777 -5.32 28.49 4.24
N SER A 778 -4.57 27.81 5.10
CA SER A 778 -4.70 26.36 5.32
C SER A 778 -5.30 26.09 6.69
N TYR A 779 -5.84 24.88 6.86
CA TYR A 779 -6.37 24.43 8.14
C TYR A 779 -6.39 22.89 8.14
N ILE A 780 -6.54 22.28 9.32
CA ILE A 780 -6.49 20.83 9.47
C ILE A 780 -7.87 20.20 9.24
N THR A 781 -8.89 20.64 9.95
CA THR A 781 -10.28 20.13 9.90
C THR A 781 -11.28 21.15 9.42
N LYS A 782 -11.43 22.21 10.21
CA LYS A 782 -12.38 23.29 9.96
C LYS A 782 -11.61 24.63 9.92
N LEU A 783 -12.05 25.53 9.07
CA LEU A 783 -11.52 26.90 9.07
C LEU A 783 -11.94 27.58 10.37
N PRO A 784 -11.00 28.09 11.22
CA PRO A 784 -11.36 28.73 12.46
C PRO A 784 -12.34 29.88 12.26
N LYS A 785 -13.46 29.86 12.97
CA LYS A 785 -14.48 30.92 12.86
C LYS A 785 -13.96 32.26 13.33
N GLU A 786 -13.05 32.25 14.31
CA GLU A 786 -12.41 33.42 14.89
C GLU A 786 -11.56 34.21 13.90
N PHE A 787 -11.17 33.58 12.79
CA PHE A 787 -10.44 34.26 11.72
C PHE A 787 -11.34 35.19 10.89
N ASN A 788 -12.66 35.04 10.98
CA ASN A 788 -13.65 35.82 10.22
C ASN A 788 -13.34 35.87 8.71
N LEU A 789 -12.95 34.72 8.13
CA LEU A 789 -12.53 34.60 6.73
C LEU A 789 -13.61 34.04 5.80
N GLN A 790 -14.78 33.63 6.30
CA GLN A 790 -15.81 32.95 5.54
C GLN A 790 -16.33 33.82 4.38
N GLU A 791 -16.50 35.13 4.60
CA GLU A 791 -16.96 36.09 3.59
C GLU A 791 -15.87 36.46 2.57
N TYR A 792 -14.63 36.11 2.85
CA TYR A 792 -13.50 36.43 1.98
C TYR A 792 -13.04 35.23 1.16
N ILE A 793 -13.80 34.12 1.13
CA ILE A 793 -13.48 32.98 0.28
C ILE A 793 -13.64 33.39 -1.19
N ASP A 794 -12.59 33.18 -1.98
CA ASP A 794 -12.62 33.41 -3.43
C ASP A 794 -13.22 32.20 -4.14
N TYR A 795 -14.55 32.10 -4.13
CA TYR A 795 -15.27 30.98 -4.74
C TYR A 795 -15.04 30.86 -6.24
N GLU A 796 -14.89 31.99 -6.96
CA GLU A 796 -14.66 31.96 -8.41
C GLU A 796 -13.31 31.32 -8.73
N VAL A 797 -12.24 31.80 -8.11
CA VAL A 797 -10.90 31.21 -8.29
C VAL A 797 -10.88 29.77 -7.75
N GLN A 798 -11.58 29.50 -6.67
CA GLN A 798 -11.64 28.15 -6.10
C GLN A 798 -12.34 27.19 -7.07
N PHE A 799 -13.49 27.55 -7.66
CA PHE A 799 -14.20 26.75 -8.65
C PHE A 799 -13.33 26.52 -9.91
N GLU A 800 -12.71 27.58 -10.41
CA GLU A 800 -11.81 27.48 -11.54
C GLU A 800 -10.71 26.45 -11.28
N LYS A 801 -10.00 26.53 -10.15
CA LYS A 801 -8.86 25.68 -9.85
C LYS A 801 -9.24 24.24 -9.47
N THR A 802 -10.37 24.02 -8.77
CA THR A 802 -10.75 22.69 -8.30
C THR A 802 -11.52 21.88 -9.33
N PHE A 803 -12.26 22.54 -10.23
CA PHE A 803 -13.16 21.89 -11.17
C PHE A 803 -12.88 22.26 -12.63
N LEU A 804 -12.85 23.56 -12.99
CA LEU A 804 -12.73 23.96 -14.40
C LEU A 804 -11.36 23.65 -15.01
N ASP A 805 -10.25 23.93 -14.32
CA ASP A 805 -8.91 23.61 -14.86
C ASP A 805 -8.75 22.10 -15.16
N PRO A 806 -9.12 21.16 -14.24
CA PRO A 806 -9.19 19.75 -14.56
C PRO A 806 -10.08 19.40 -15.75
N MET A 807 -11.25 20.05 -15.85
CA MET A 807 -12.20 19.82 -16.96
C MET A 807 -11.65 20.36 -18.27
N ARG A 808 -11.10 21.59 -18.31
CA ARG A 808 -10.47 22.17 -19.51
C ARG A 808 -9.37 21.26 -20.06
N PHE A 809 -8.59 20.62 -19.19
CA PHE A 809 -7.56 19.69 -19.61
C PHE A 809 -8.13 18.47 -20.34
N ILE A 810 -9.28 17.96 -19.88
CA ILE A 810 -10.00 16.87 -20.55
C ILE A 810 -10.64 17.37 -21.86
N LEU A 811 -11.35 18.49 -21.81
CA LEU A 811 -12.11 19.03 -22.93
C LEU A 811 -11.21 19.43 -24.11
N ASN A 812 -10.07 20.07 -23.82
CA ASN A 812 -9.10 20.44 -24.84
C ASN A 812 -8.59 19.22 -25.63
N SER A 813 -8.45 18.05 -24.95
CA SER A 813 -8.02 16.83 -25.62
C SER A 813 -9.03 16.27 -26.64
N ILE A 814 -10.32 16.64 -26.50
CA ILE A 814 -11.41 16.18 -27.38
C ILE A 814 -12.00 17.30 -28.24
N GLY A 815 -11.43 18.52 -28.19
CA GLY A 815 -11.90 19.67 -28.95
C GLY A 815 -13.22 20.28 -28.44
N TRP A 816 -13.60 20.04 -27.16
CA TRP A 816 -14.77 20.64 -26.53
C TRP A 816 -14.40 21.86 -25.70
N GLU A 817 -15.34 22.78 -25.54
CA GLU A 817 -15.26 23.95 -24.67
C GLU A 817 -16.11 23.78 -23.42
N HIS A 818 -15.76 24.44 -22.32
CA HIS A 818 -16.50 24.36 -21.06
C HIS A 818 -17.72 25.31 -20.99
N GLU A 819 -17.81 26.28 -21.90
CA GLU A 819 -18.90 27.23 -22.02
C GLU A 819 -19.20 27.52 -23.50
N LYS A 820 -20.42 28.04 -23.78
CA LYS A 820 -20.74 28.50 -25.12
C LYS A 820 -19.91 29.74 -25.46
N LYS A 821 -19.12 29.70 -26.53
CA LYS A 821 -18.55 30.91 -27.09
C LYS A 821 -19.69 31.73 -27.67
N ALA A 822 -19.74 33.00 -27.30
CA ALA A 822 -20.63 33.98 -28.00
C ALA A 822 -20.17 34.01 -29.46
N SER A 823 -20.97 33.48 -30.38
CA SER A 823 -20.67 33.61 -31.80
C SER A 823 -20.91 35.06 -32.20
N LEU A 824 -20.05 35.61 -33.05
CA LEU A 824 -20.27 36.94 -33.64
C LEU A 824 -21.66 37.06 -34.35
N GLU A 825 -22.23 35.94 -34.79
CA GLU A 825 -23.59 35.86 -35.38
C GLU A 825 -24.68 36.16 -34.37
N ALA A 826 -24.51 35.90 -33.08
CA ALA A 826 -25.47 36.27 -32.02
C ALA A 826 -25.42 37.77 -31.67
N PHE A 827 -24.43 38.50 -32.18
CA PHE A 827 -24.29 39.96 -32.02
C PHE A 827 -24.82 40.73 -33.24
N LEU A 828 -25.04 40.01 -34.37
CA LEU A 828 -25.44 40.61 -35.67
C LEU A 828 -26.88 40.22 -36.08
N GLY A 829 -27.63 39.49 -35.22
CA GLY A 829 -29.02 39.12 -35.47
C GLY A 829 -30.00 39.87 -34.62
#